data_37a389956eac16131e3d49640264b40a
#
_entry.id   37a389956eac16131e3d49640264b40a
#
_cell.length_a   1.000
_cell.length_b   1.000
_cell.length_c   1.000
_cell.angle_alpha   90.00
_cell.angle_beta   90.00
_cell.angle_gamma   90.00
#
_symmetry.space_group_name_H-M   'P 1'
#
loop_
_entity.id
_entity.type
_entity.pdbx_description
1 polymer ?
#
loop_
_entity_poly.entity_id
_entity_poly.type
_entity_poly.pdbx_seq_one_letter_code
_entity_poly.pdbx_strand_id
1 'polypeptide(L)'
;MQILKVNKAAIFLLVPVLISLTNCTARHKIYRNNNTEKDEAFLEKAKIGPLGDSSFYVATMQVIDPAGTTITFPGRPTDLSLNKDESVLAIKNLNSIVFVSVEQHKIIQTLKVPQAGNTCTGIAWSGDKNDEKVWTTDTRGYLRSAKVNKEGIYYWADEYLLPRLEKVDKNGLDPGGLTQIDKKGVYPGGFAINELKGLIYVALNRNNSVCVVNMKTGAIENQIPVGVAPYSVILNKDKAYVTNQGGRIPVAGDKTALSSGSSLVIDPETGIASSGTVSVVDLNENKVISEINVQLHPTAMALNTEGDRLYVANTNSDVISVIDTRTNKSIKILNCKPYSDLPLGSAPTALSLSRDGTILYIANGGNNALALFDLNKDTLTGMIPTGWYPGAIALNRAGDQLIVANIKGVGGRDLNPEKKGYNSHNHLGSVSFIPVPDDKLLKTYTSNAINNMNLPKIYRAMKQPAGETKIVPIPTKAGEKSVFKHVLYIIRENRTYDQVFGDIAKGNGDSSLCLFGKTVTPNAHKLAEEFVLLDNTYCNGVNSADGHQWTDEGLATGYIERSYGGFIRSYPCCGGEDPLAYASSGFIWNNVLKHNLTFRDYGEFVQAKIDPDNLSWEEHYNDFINKTDKIKIRATTELEMLQPYLSPNFVGFPETVPDIYRANEFIKELKAYEKTGDLPNFMIMLLPNDHTAGTNEKYPTPRAMVADNDLALGQIVEAVSKSKYWKETAIFVIEDDAQAGLDHVDGRRTVALCISPYTRRHTVESTMYNQNSILRTIELIFGLPPMNQFDLVATPMQNCFTDKPDFTPYSALANLIPLNEMNPKIATIKGKQKYWAKESMKVPLDDVDLADGKIFSRILWHSVKGYDFPYPKK
;
A
#
# COMPACT_ATOMS: atom_id res chain seq x y z
N MET A 1 8.04 -70.62 -19.64
CA MET A 1 8.40 -70.11 -18.25
C MET A 1 9.30 -68.89 -18.45
N GLN A 2 8.70 -67.74 -18.64
CA GLN A 2 9.38 -66.44 -18.80
C GLN A 2 9.19 -65.62 -17.50
N ILE A 3 10.28 -65.34 -16.81
CA ILE A 3 10.33 -64.58 -15.58
C ILE A 3 10.35 -63.11 -15.95
N LEU A 4 9.29 -62.37 -15.55
CA LEU A 4 9.23 -60.92 -15.62
C LEU A 4 10.21 -60.27 -14.64
N LYS A 5 11.20 -59.56 -15.14
CA LYS A 5 12.07 -58.68 -14.33
C LYS A 5 11.27 -57.43 -13.98
N VAL A 6 10.92 -57.28 -12.72
CA VAL A 6 10.36 -56.03 -12.16
C VAL A 6 11.51 -55.04 -11.96
N ASN A 7 11.34 -53.86 -12.56
CA ASN A 7 12.31 -52.80 -12.60
C ASN A 7 12.33 -52.05 -11.23
N LYS A 8 13.44 -52.14 -10.47
CA LYS A 8 13.64 -51.55 -9.16
C LYS A 8 13.65 -49.97 -9.13
N ALA A 9 13.46 -49.32 -10.27
CA ALA A 9 13.49 -47.85 -10.35
C ALA A 9 12.19 -47.14 -9.92
N ALA A 10 11.06 -47.87 -9.85
CA ALA A 10 9.76 -47.28 -9.52
C ALA A 10 9.48 -47.13 -8.01
N ILE A 11 10.27 -47.79 -7.16
CA ILE A 11 10.03 -47.80 -5.68
C ILE A 11 10.75 -46.63 -4.99
N PHE A 12 11.79 -46.02 -5.58
CA PHE A 12 12.54 -44.93 -4.98
C PHE A 12 11.92 -43.52 -5.19
N LEU A 13 10.94 -43.34 -6.06
CA LEU A 13 10.30 -42.05 -6.36
C LEU A 13 9.04 -41.77 -5.50
N LEU A 14 8.50 -42.76 -4.83
CA LEU A 14 7.28 -42.64 -3.99
C LEU A 14 7.57 -42.26 -2.53
N VAL A 15 8.77 -42.53 -2.02
CA VAL A 15 9.13 -42.30 -0.60
C VAL A 15 9.36 -40.80 -0.29
N PRO A 16 10.00 -39.99 -1.15
CA PRO A 16 10.17 -38.54 -0.85
C PRO A 16 8.86 -37.75 -0.92
N VAL A 17 7.90 -38.18 -1.78
CA VAL A 17 6.61 -37.47 -1.93
C VAL A 17 5.68 -37.76 -0.72
N LEU A 18 5.71 -38.96 -0.17
CA LEU A 18 4.92 -39.28 1.03
C LEU A 18 5.48 -38.59 2.30
N ILE A 19 6.80 -38.42 2.40
CA ILE A 19 7.43 -37.71 3.55
C ILE A 19 7.19 -36.20 3.47
N SER A 20 7.13 -35.60 2.27
CA SER A 20 6.80 -34.19 2.12
C SER A 20 5.31 -33.90 2.39
N LEU A 21 4.41 -34.82 2.01
CA LEU A 21 2.97 -34.67 2.30
C LEU A 21 2.63 -34.86 3.78
N THR A 22 3.30 -35.77 4.48
CA THR A 22 3.09 -35.96 5.92
C THR A 22 3.67 -34.80 6.75
N ASN A 23 4.76 -34.17 6.32
CA ASN A 23 5.28 -32.96 6.97
C ASN A 23 4.41 -31.71 6.74
N CYS A 24 3.79 -31.55 5.56
CA CYS A 24 2.83 -30.47 5.33
C CYS A 24 1.55 -30.66 6.15
N THR A 25 1.00 -31.88 6.21
CA THR A 25 -0.20 -32.13 7.02
C THR A 25 0.05 -32.02 8.53
N ALA A 26 1.24 -32.34 9.02
CA ALA A 26 1.60 -32.15 10.41
C ALA A 26 1.75 -30.65 10.79
N ARG A 27 2.32 -29.82 9.89
CA ARG A 27 2.40 -28.35 10.10
C ARG A 27 1.03 -27.67 10.04
N HIS A 28 0.16 -28.12 9.16
CA HIS A 28 -1.20 -27.63 9.07
C HIS A 28 -2.05 -27.97 10.33
N LYS A 29 -1.83 -29.13 10.95
CA LYS A 29 -2.46 -29.49 12.23
C LYS A 29 -1.99 -28.62 13.40
N ILE A 30 -0.72 -28.19 13.41
CA ILE A 30 -0.17 -27.34 14.48
C ILE A 30 -0.83 -25.96 14.45
N TYR A 31 -0.99 -25.36 13.28
CA TYR A 31 -1.60 -24.04 13.15
C TYR A 31 -3.11 -24.02 13.51
N ARG A 32 -3.87 -25.07 13.19
CA ARG A 32 -5.32 -25.18 13.47
C ARG A 32 -5.69 -25.55 14.90
N ASN A 33 -4.77 -26.05 15.71
CA ASN A 33 -5.05 -26.62 17.04
C ASN A 33 -4.49 -25.76 18.18
N ASN A 34 -5.12 -24.65 18.47
CA ASN A 34 -4.86 -23.76 19.62
C ASN A 34 -3.67 -22.81 19.40
N ASN A 35 -3.95 -21.54 19.42
CA ASN A 35 -3.01 -20.41 19.54
C ASN A 35 -2.13 -20.58 20.79
N THR A 36 -1.13 -21.42 20.73
CA THR A 36 -0.19 -21.70 21.80
C THR A 36 1.05 -20.82 21.58
N GLU A 37 1.80 -20.56 22.63
CA GLU A 37 3.11 -19.88 22.56
C GLU A 37 4.05 -20.49 21.51
N LYS A 38 3.86 -21.78 21.15
CA LYS A 38 4.62 -22.45 20.09
C LYS A 38 4.24 -21.96 18.68
N ASP A 39 2.97 -21.68 18.45
CA ASP A 39 2.50 -21.16 17.13
C ASP A 39 2.95 -19.72 16.94
N GLU A 40 2.93 -18.92 17.99
CA GLU A 40 3.45 -17.55 18.00
C GLU A 40 4.97 -17.54 17.72
N ALA A 41 5.74 -18.39 18.42
CA ALA A 41 7.18 -18.53 18.21
C ALA A 41 7.53 -19.02 16.79
N PHE A 42 6.64 -19.85 16.19
CA PHE A 42 6.79 -20.27 14.79
C PHE A 42 6.57 -19.10 13.83
N LEU A 43 5.49 -18.33 14.00
CA LEU A 43 5.17 -17.17 13.14
C LEU A 43 6.22 -16.06 13.25
N GLU A 44 6.83 -15.86 14.42
CA GLU A 44 7.91 -14.90 14.61
C GLU A 44 9.14 -15.15 13.71
N LYS A 45 9.38 -16.40 13.32
CA LYS A 45 10.50 -16.79 12.43
C LYS A 45 10.03 -17.26 11.05
N ALA A 46 8.73 -17.23 10.80
CA ALA A 46 8.20 -17.61 9.52
C ALA A 46 8.61 -16.60 8.44
N LYS A 47 8.83 -17.10 7.23
CA LYS A 47 8.94 -16.27 6.04
C LYS A 47 7.56 -16.02 5.47
N ILE A 48 7.34 -14.86 4.84
CA ILE A 48 6.09 -14.67 4.14
C ILE A 48 5.94 -15.68 2.99
N GLY A 49 4.71 -16.16 2.81
CA GLY A 49 4.40 -17.21 1.85
C GLY A 49 3.46 -18.28 2.40
N PRO A 50 3.38 -19.43 1.71
CA PRO A 50 2.52 -20.53 2.13
C PRO A 50 2.89 -21.06 3.51
N LEU A 51 1.88 -21.25 4.37
CA LEU A 51 1.99 -21.94 5.67
C LEU A 51 1.44 -23.39 5.60
N GLY A 52 0.68 -23.70 4.56
CA GLY A 52 0.04 -25.00 4.30
C GLY A 52 -0.67 -24.94 2.96
N ASP A 53 -1.66 -25.83 2.74
CA ASP A 53 -2.31 -25.97 1.44
C ASP A 53 -3.20 -24.77 1.07
N SER A 54 -3.77 -24.07 2.05
CA SER A 54 -4.72 -22.97 1.84
C SER A 54 -4.37 -21.66 2.56
N SER A 55 -3.40 -21.69 3.47
CA SER A 55 -3.06 -20.54 4.30
C SER A 55 -1.73 -19.91 3.90
N PHE A 56 -1.65 -18.57 4.07
CA PHE A 56 -0.47 -17.77 3.71
C PHE A 56 -0.13 -16.79 4.84
N TYR A 57 1.16 -16.61 5.11
CA TYR A 57 1.65 -15.53 5.96
C TYR A 57 2.02 -14.34 5.09
N VAL A 58 1.55 -13.14 5.43
CA VAL A 58 1.72 -11.94 4.60
C VAL A 58 2.53 -10.86 5.32
N ALA A 59 3.00 -9.86 4.57
CA ALA A 59 3.91 -8.83 5.07
C ALA A 59 3.37 -8.04 6.27
N THR A 60 2.04 -7.91 6.39
CA THR A 60 1.38 -7.27 7.55
C THR A 60 1.33 -8.13 8.81
N MET A 61 2.11 -9.21 8.89
CA MET A 61 2.14 -10.18 10.01
C MET A 61 0.78 -10.85 10.30
N GLN A 62 -0.06 -10.94 9.29
CA GLN A 62 -1.36 -11.60 9.36
C GLN A 62 -1.32 -12.93 8.63
N VAL A 63 -2.20 -13.84 9.02
CA VAL A 63 -2.42 -15.10 8.30
C VAL A 63 -3.66 -14.96 7.44
N ILE A 64 -3.55 -15.37 6.18
CA ILE A 64 -4.66 -15.46 5.26
C ILE A 64 -5.09 -16.92 5.19
N ASP A 65 -6.28 -17.23 5.70
CA ASP A 65 -6.90 -18.58 5.65
C ASP A 65 -8.40 -18.42 5.39
N PRO A 66 -8.79 -18.17 4.12
CA PRO A 66 -10.15 -17.80 3.77
C PRO A 66 -11.14 -18.94 3.99
N ALA A 67 -12.33 -18.60 4.46
CA ALA A 67 -13.45 -19.52 4.55
C ALA A 67 -13.97 -19.90 3.14
N GLY A 68 -14.62 -21.07 3.03
CA GLY A 68 -15.26 -21.53 1.80
C GLY A 68 -14.29 -21.96 0.71
N THR A 69 -14.72 -21.83 -0.55
CA THR A 69 -13.90 -22.14 -1.72
C THR A 69 -13.31 -20.89 -2.31
N THR A 70 -12.00 -20.84 -2.51
CA THR A 70 -11.31 -19.69 -3.06
C THR A 70 -10.62 -20.02 -4.38
N ILE A 71 -10.79 -19.19 -5.39
CA ILE A 71 -10.04 -19.22 -6.65
C ILE A 71 -9.11 -18.01 -6.73
N THR A 72 -7.91 -18.24 -7.22
CA THR A 72 -6.88 -17.21 -7.41
C THR A 72 -6.62 -16.97 -8.88
N PHE A 73 -6.27 -15.73 -9.22
CA PHE A 73 -5.91 -15.33 -10.58
C PHE A 73 -4.98 -14.11 -10.56
N PRO A 74 -4.18 -13.91 -11.64
CA PRO A 74 -3.33 -12.74 -11.74
C PRO A 74 -4.11 -11.43 -11.71
N GLY A 75 -3.66 -10.48 -10.88
CA GLY A 75 -4.22 -9.14 -10.76
C GLY A 75 -4.74 -8.81 -9.35
N ARG A 76 -5.61 -7.80 -9.28
CA ARG A 76 -6.17 -7.24 -8.04
C ARG A 76 -7.66 -6.97 -8.26
N PRO A 77 -8.55 -7.88 -7.86
CA PRO A 77 -10.00 -7.71 -8.01
C PRO A 77 -10.51 -6.64 -7.03
N THR A 78 -11.07 -5.56 -7.55
CA THR A 78 -11.53 -4.42 -6.76
C THR A 78 -13.05 -4.38 -6.57
N ASP A 79 -13.80 -5.00 -7.50
CA ASP A 79 -15.26 -5.00 -7.47
C ASP A 79 -15.83 -6.24 -8.17
N LEU A 80 -17.09 -6.58 -7.92
CA LEU A 80 -17.75 -7.75 -8.52
C LEU A 80 -19.26 -7.56 -8.67
N SER A 81 -19.86 -8.30 -9.62
CA SER A 81 -21.32 -8.29 -9.81
C SER A 81 -21.80 -9.62 -10.40
N LEU A 82 -22.87 -10.19 -9.83
CA LEU A 82 -23.58 -11.34 -10.36
C LEU A 82 -24.49 -10.91 -11.50
N ASN A 83 -24.56 -11.71 -12.56
CA ASN A 83 -25.56 -11.51 -13.61
C ASN A 83 -26.99 -11.86 -13.10
N LYS A 84 -28.00 -11.58 -13.90
CA LYS A 84 -29.41 -11.66 -13.48
C LYS A 84 -29.88 -13.06 -13.05
N ASP A 85 -29.37 -14.13 -13.66
CA ASP A 85 -29.69 -15.51 -13.26
C ASP A 85 -28.66 -16.14 -12.30
N GLU A 86 -27.66 -15.34 -11.86
CA GLU A 86 -26.59 -15.74 -10.94
C GLU A 86 -25.69 -16.88 -11.41
N SER A 87 -25.70 -17.18 -12.71
CA SER A 87 -24.85 -18.20 -13.31
C SER A 87 -23.42 -17.73 -13.55
N VAL A 88 -23.23 -16.42 -13.74
CA VAL A 88 -21.94 -15.79 -14.04
C VAL A 88 -21.65 -14.64 -13.08
N LEU A 89 -20.44 -14.68 -12.54
CA LEU A 89 -19.85 -13.57 -11.77
C LEU A 89 -18.88 -12.80 -12.67
N ALA A 90 -19.08 -11.49 -12.80
CA ALA A 90 -18.13 -10.57 -13.40
C ALA A 90 -17.31 -9.89 -12.33
N ILE A 91 -15.98 -9.96 -12.43
CA ILE A 91 -15.04 -9.41 -11.46
C ILE A 91 -14.22 -8.32 -12.14
N LYS A 92 -14.26 -7.11 -11.59
CA LYS A 92 -13.42 -5.99 -12.00
C LYS A 92 -12.02 -6.20 -11.47
N ASN A 93 -11.08 -6.51 -12.36
CA ASN A 93 -9.68 -6.76 -12.03
C ASN A 93 -8.82 -5.60 -12.54
N LEU A 94 -7.53 -5.53 -12.19
CA LEU A 94 -6.63 -4.41 -12.47
C LEU A 94 -6.70 -3.89 -13.93
N ASN A 95 -6.68 -4.79 -14.92
CA ASN A 95 -6.71 -4.43 -16.35
C ASN A 95 -7.63 -5.33 -17.18
N SER A 96 -8.59 -5.97 -16.55
CA SER A 96 -9.49 -6.93 -17.19
C SER A 96 -10.79 -7.10 -16.41
N ILE A 97 -11.81 -7.67 -17.06
CA ILE A 97 -12.93 -8.31 -16.38
C ILE A 97 -12.67 -9.81 -16.38
N VAL A 98 -12.77 -10.44 -15.23
CA VAL A 98 -12.68 -11.90 -15.09
C VAL A 98 -14.10 -12.45 -14.93
N PHE A 99 -14.53 -13.30 -15.87
CA PHE A 99 -15.82 -13.98 -15.81
C PHE A 99 -15.64 -15.36 -15.18
N VAL A 100 -16.49 -15.68 -14.21
CA VAL A 100 -16.43 -16.92 -13.43
C VAL A 100 -17.78 -17.61 -13.47
N SER A 101 -17.81 -18.92 -13.71
CA SER A 101 -18.99 -19.75 -13.50
C SER A 101 -19.23 -19.90 -11.98
N VAL A 102 -20.39 -19.46 -11.53
CA VAL A 102 -20.77 -19.55 -10.10
C VAL A 102 -20.95 -20.99 -9.65
N GLU A 103 -21.56 -21.83 -10.47
CA GLU A 103 -21.79 -23.26 -10.17
C GLU A 103 -20.47 -24.06 -10.12
N GLN A 104 -19.55 -23.81 -11.09
CA GLN A 104 -18.32 -24.59 -11.19
C GLN A 104 -17.14 -24.01 -10.41
N HIS A 105 -17.26 -22.77 -9.90
CA HIS A 105 -16.16 -21.99 -9.31
C HIS A 105 -14.92 -21.95 -10.23
N LYS A 106 -15.14 -21.72 -11.55
CA LYS A 106 -14.07 -21.70 -12.56
C LYS A 106 -14.13 -20.44 -13.41
N ILE A 107 -12.94 -19.95 -13.76
CA ILE A 107 -12.80 -18.85 -14.70
C ILE A 107 -13.25 -19.32 -16.08
N ILE A 108 -14.23 -18.62 -16.65
CA ILE A 108 -14.74 -18.83 -18.02
C ILE A 108 -13.83 -18.09 -19.00
N GLN A 109 -13.58 -16.79 -18.71
CA GLN A 109 -12.81 -15.91 -19.59
C GLN A 109 -12.20 -14.75 -18.81
N THR A 110 -11.07 -14.27 -19.29
CA THR A 110 -10.48 -12.97 -18.88
C THR A 110 -10.49 -12.03 -20.07
N LEU A 111 -11.28 -10.96 -20.01
CA LEU A 111 -11.42 -9.95 -21.05
C LEU A 111 -10.61 -8.72 -20.68
N LYS A 112 -9.51 -8.46 -21.41
CA LYS A 112 -8.64 -7.30 -21.17
C LYS A 112 -9.33 -5.99 -21.53
N VAL A 113 -9.15 -4.96 -20.69
CA VAL A 113 -9.57 -3.58 -21.00
C VAL A 113 -8.67 -3.01 -22.09
N PRO A 114 -9.23 -2.41 -23.17
CA PRO A 114 -8.43 -1.87 -24.26
C PRO A 114 -7.58 -0.67 -23.82
N GLN A 115 -6.26 -0.82 -23.86
CA GLN A 115 -5.28 0.24 -23.62
C GLN A 115 -5.44 1.01 -22.28
N ALA A 116 -6.10 0.42 -21.28
CA ALA A 116 -6.39 1.07 -20.00
C ALA A 116 -6.30 0.06 -18.85
N GLY A 117 -6.25 0.58 -17.61
CA GLY A 117 -6.60 -0.15 -16.40
C GLY A 117 -8.04 0.11 -15.99
N ASN A 118 -8.59 -0.74 -15.14
CA ASN A 118 -9.88 -0.47 -14.48
C ASN A 118 -9.71 0.56 -13.36
N THR A 119 -10.76 1.32 -13.08
CA THR A 119 -10.83 2.13 -11.86
C THR A 119 -11.17 1.26 -10.64
N CYS A 120 -11.05 1.82 -9.45
CA CYS A 120 -11.11 1.06 -8.19
C CYS A 120 -12.52 0.56 -7.79
N THR A 121 -13.57 0.91 -8.52
CA THR A 121 -14.96 0.46 -8.30
C THR A 121 -15.80 0.66 -9.55
N GLY A 122 -17.03 0.13 -9.57
CA GLY A 122 -18.01 0.28 -10.63
C GLY A 122 -17.98 -0.89 -11.64
N ILE A 123 -18.80 -1.90 -11.34
CA ILE A 123 -19.18 -2.98 -12.26
C ILE A 123 -20.63 -3.38 -11.98
N ALA A 124 -21.46 -3.46 -13.01
CA ALA A 124 -22.87 -3.86 -12.86
C ALA A 124 -23.41 -4.45 -14.15
N TRP A 125 -24.39 -5.36 -14.01
CA TRP A 125 -25.12 -5.95 -15.12
C TRP A 125 -26.39 -5.17 -15.41
N SER A 126 -26.83 -5.19 -16.68
CA SER A 126 -28.12 -4.65 -17.13
C SER A 126 -28.68 -5.51 -18.26
N GLY A 127 -29.99 -5.35 -18.54
CA GLY A 127 -30.68 -6.03 -19.62
C GLY A 127 -31.29 -7.36 -19.21
N ASP A 128 -31.95 -8.00 -20.19
CA ASP A 128 -32.54 -9.34 -20.04
C ASP A 128 -31.60 -10.42 -20.57
N LYS A 129 -31.90 -11.69 -20.29
CA LYS A 129 -31.07 -12.86 -20.64
C LYS A 129 -30.57 -12.89 -22.10
N ASN A 130 -31.28 -12.28 -23.05
CA ASN A 130 -30.93 -12.25 -24.47
C ASN A 130 -30.10 -11.00 -24.89
N ASP A 131 -30.03 -9.98 -24.04
CA ASP A 131 -29.29 -8.72 -24.31
C ASP A 131 -28.57 -8.23 -23.06
N GLU A 132 -28.11 -9.14 -22.22
CA GLU A 132 -27.42 -8.85 -20.97
C GLU A 132 -26.05 -8.22 -21.25
N LYS A 133 -25.74 -7.15 -20.56
CA LYS A 133 -24.46 -6.41 -20.63
C LYS A 133 -23.87 -6.24 -19.25
N VAL A 134 -22.57 -6.40 -19.12
CA VAL A 134 -21.83 -5.94 -17.95
C VAL A 134 -21.14 -4.61 -18.28
N TRP A 135 -21.38 -3.62 -17.44
CA TRP A 135 -20.79 -2.28 -17.53
C TRP A 135 -19.63 -2.14 -16.56
N THR A 136 -18.60 -1.38 -16.97
CA THR A 136 -17.46 -1.01 -16.13
C THR A 136 -16.90 0.35 -16.53
N THR A 137 -16.11 0.95 -15.64
CA THR A 137 -15.39 2.21 -15.87
C THR A 137 -13.88 1.99 -15.90
N ASP A 138 -13.15 2.77 -16.72
CA ASP A 138 -11.70 2.65 -16.85
C ASP A 138 -10.93 3.94 -16.55
N THR A 139 -9.60 3.82 -16.36
CA THR A 139 -8.73 4.94 -16.00
C THR A 139 -8.54 5.99 -17.10
N ARG A 140 -8.95 5.71 -18.34
CA ARG A 140 -8.96 6.66 -19.45
C ARG A 140 -10.25 7.49 -19.53
N GLY A 141 -11.19 7.23 -18.61
CA GLY A 141 -12.44 7.96 -18.53
C GLY A 141 -13.56 7.40 -19.41
N TYR A 142 -13.51 6.13 -19.75
CA TYR A 142 -14.59 5.48 -20.47
C TYR A 142 -15.54 4.71 -19.55
N LEU A 143 -16.83 4.77 -19.89
CA LEU A 143 -17.84 3.80 -19.49
C LEU A 143 -17.96 2.78 -20.62
N ARG A 144 -17.69 1.49 -20.32
CA ARG A 144 -17.69 0.41 -21.30
C ARG A 144 -18.70 -0.67 -20.94
N SER A 145 -19.24 -1.34 -21.97
CA SER A 145 -20.01 -2.56 -21.77
C SER A 145 -19.40 -3.76 -22.51
N ALA A 146 -19.55 -4.94 -21.93
CA ALA A 146 -19.26 -6.21 -22.59
C ALA A 146 -20.50 -7.07 -22.68
N LYS A 147 -20.61 -7.87 -23.77
CA LYS A 147 -21.65 -8.85 -24.05
C LYS A 147 -21.04 -10.22 -24.34
N VAL A 148 -21.87 -11.25 -24.23
CA VAL A 148 -21.54 -12.60 -24.66
C VAL A 148 -22.13 -12.87 -26.06
N ASN A 149 -21.34 -13.51 -26.95
CA ASN A 149 -21.80 -13.95 -28.27
C ASN A 149 -22.44 -15.35 -28.20
N LYS A 150 -22.91 -15.86 -29.35
CA LYS A 150 -23.55 -17.19 -29.43
C LYS A 150 -22.61 -18.35 -29.09
N GLU A 151 -21.29 -18.13 -29.20
CA GLU A 151 -20.24 -19.10 -28.89
C GLU A 151 -19.85 -19.07 -27.40
N GLY A 152 -20.50 -18.19 -26.57
CA GLY A 152 -20.18 -18.02 -25.15
C GLY A 152 -18.96 -17.16 -24.87
N ILE A 153 -18.50 -16.38 -25.86
CA ILE A 153 -17.30 -15.52 -25.73
C ILE A 153 -17.73 -14.07 -25.43
N TYR A 154 -17.18 -13.50 -24.34
CA TYR A 154 -17.39 -12.10 -23.99
C TYR A 154 -16.52 -11.18 -24.85
N TYR A 155 -17.11 -10.07 -25.31
CA TYR A 155 -16.45 -9.05 -26.10
C TYR A 155 -16.95 -7.65 -25.74
N TRP A 156 -16.15 -6.60 -26.00
CA TRP A 156 -16.54 -5.20 -25.77
C TRP A 156 -17.59 -4.78 -26.80
N ALA A 157 -18.72 -4.22 -26.31
CA ALA A 157 -19.87 -3.84 -27.12
C ALA A 157 -20.02 -2.33 -27.26
N ASP A 158 -20.05 -1.60 -26.16
CA ASP A 158 -20.19 -0.15 -26.15
C ASP A 158 -18.99 0.50 -25.46
N GLU A 159 -18.66 1.73 -25.88
CA GLU A 159 -17.56 2.53 -25.36
C GLU A 159 -17.95 4.01 -25.39
N TYR A 160 -18.15 4.62 -24.21
CA TYR A 160 -18.59 5.99 -24.07
C TYR A 160 -17.55 6.81 -23.29
N LEU A 161 -16.96 7.82 -23.95
CA LEU A 161 -16.03 8.73 -23.30
C LEU A 161 -16.81 9.70 -22.38
N LEU A 162 -16.42 9.72 -21.11
CA LEU A 162 -17.04 10.61 -20.12
C LEU A 162 -16.45 12.03 -20.21
N PRO A 163 -17.24 13.08 -19.91
CA PRO A 163 -16.84 14.46 -20.14
C PRO A 163 -15.71 14.89 -19.22
N ARG A 164 -14.68 15.50 -19.81
CA ARG A 164 -13.63 16.21 -19.09
C ARG A 164 -14.04 17.67 -18.90
N LEU A 165 -13.66 18.25 -17.77
CA LEU A 165 -13.74 19.70 -17.61
C LEU A 165 -12.66 20.35 -18.49
N GLU A 166 -13.07 21.24 -19.39
CA GLU A 166 -12.15 21.92 -20.30
C GLU A 166 -11.71 23.30 -19.77
N LYS A 167 -12.47 23.89 -18.85
CA LYS A 167 -12.18 25.22 -18.27
C LYS A 167 -12.69 25.32 -16.85
N VAL A 168 -11.89 25.94 -15.99
CA VAL A 168 -12.32 26.45 -14.69
C VAL A 168 -12.86 27.86 -14.90
N ASP A 169 -13.99 28.20 -14.23
CA ASP A 169 -14.56 29.54 -14.31
C ASP A 169 -13.52 30.59 -13.90
N LYS A 170 -13.51 31.76 -14.59
CA LYS A 170 -12.56 32.84 -14.34
C LYS A 170 -12.61 33.42 -12.93
N ASN A 171 -13.65 33.11 -12.16
CA ASN A 171 -13.81 33.50 -10.76
C ASN A 171 -13.27 32.46 -9.78
N GLY A 172 -12.61 31.39 -10.22
CA GLY A 172 -11.94 30.42 -9.38
C GLY A 172 -12.87 29.40 -8.67
N LEU A 173 -14.16 29.42 -8.98
CA LEU A 173 -15.15 28.51 -8.41
C LEU A 173 -15.96 27.88 -9.55
N ASP A 174 -15.45 26.74 -10.03
CA ASP A 174 -16.31 25.79 -10.74
C ASP A 174 -17.41 25.31 -9.78
N PRO A 175 -18.65 25.03 -10.26
CA PRO A 175 -19.73 24.47 -9.44
C PRO A 175 -19.32 23.24 -8.59
N GLY A 176 -18.25 22.50 -8.97
CA GLY A 176 -17.70 21.38 -8.23
C GLY A 176 -16.51 21.74 -7.31
N GLY A 177 -16.20 23.02 -7.06
CA GLY A 177 -15.10 23.44 -6.18
C GLY A 177 -13.69 23.21 -6.77
N LEU A 178 -13.59 23.02 -8.09
CA LEU A 178 -12.30 22.83 -8.77
C LEU A 178 -11.58 24.16 -8.98
N THR A 179 -10.32 24.23 -8.56
CA THR A 179 -9.46 25.41 -8.74
C THR A 179 -8.52 25.26 -9.95
N GLN A 180 -8.29 24.01 -10.41
CA GLN A 180 -7.45 23.68 -11.55
C GLN A 180 -8.02 22.49 -12.32
N ILE A 181 -7.71 22.38 -13.61
CA ILE A 181 -8.05 21.22 -14.43
C ILE A 181 -6.96 20.17 -14.28
N ASP A 182 -7.34 18.97 -13.83
CA ASP A 182 -6.45 17.82 -13.82
C ASP A 182 -6.20 17.29 -15.23
N LYS A 183 -4.95 17.27 -15.67
CA LYS A 183 -4.54 16.74 -16.98
C LYS A 183 -4.71 15.21 -17.09
N LYS A 184 -4.81 14.50 -15.96
CA LYS A 184 -4.93 13.04 -15.91
C LYS A 184 -6.32 12.49 -16.27
N GLY A 185 -7.35 13.37 -16.45
CA GLY A 185 -8.70 12.98 -16.83
C GLY A 185 -9.68 12.81 -15.66
N VAL A 186 -10.87 12.26 -15.94
CA VAL A 186 -12.02 12.30 -15.00
C VAL A 186 -11.97 11.26 -13.87
N TYR A 187 -11.27 10.16 -14.03
CA TYR A 187 -11.26 9.00 -13.14
C TYR A 187 -12.66 8.61 -12.64
N PRO A 188 -13.49 7.96 -13.47
CA PRO A 188 -14.84 7.59 -13.09
C PRO A 188 -14.83 6.53 -12.00
N GLY A 189 -15.66 6.73 -10.97
CA GLY A 189 -15.86 5.82 -9.86
C GLY A 189 -16.99 4.82 -10.09
N GLY A 190 -17.71 4.51 -9.03
CA GLY A 190 -18.91 3.68 -9.04
C GLY A 190 -20.07 4.37 -9.76
N PHE A 191 -21.02 3.56 -10.21
CA PHE A 191 -22.18 4.05 -10.93
C PHE A 191 -23.43 3.23 -10.56
N ALA A 192 -24.60 3.78 -10.87
CA ALA A 192 -25.89 3.11 -10.72
C ALA A 192 -26.67 3.15 -12.03
N ILE A 193 -27.36 2.06 -12.34
CA ILE A 193 -28.16 1.89 -13.57
C ILE A 193 -29.63 2.05 -13.26
N ASN A 194 -30.31 2.96 -13.97
CA ASN A 194 -31.76 3.05 -14.02
C ASN A 194 -32.26 2.44 -15.33
N GLU A 195 -32.53 1.14 -15.31
CA GLU A 195 -32.99 0.42 -16.52
C GLU A 195 -34.32 0.97 -17.08
N LEU A 196 -35.23 1.41 -16.20
CA LEU A 196 -36.51 1.94 -16.61
C LEU A 196 -36.42 3.25 -17.42
N LYS A 197 -35.48 4.11 -17.03
CA LYS A 197 -35.18 5.36 -17.73
C LYS A 197 -34.10 5.18 -18.83
N GLY A 198 -33.40 4.05 -18.89
CA GLY A 198 -32.27 3.82 -19.80
C GLY A 198 -31.07 4.74 -19.49
N LEU A 199 -30.81 5.04 -18.22
CA LEU A 199 -29.79 5.99 -17.80
C LEU A 199 -28.80 5.34 -16.83
N ILE A 200 -27.53 5.75 -16.92
CA ILE A 200 -26.45 5.40 -15.97
C ILE A 200 -25.96 6.68 -15.28
N TYR A 201 -25.88 6.67 -13.96
CA TYR A 201 -25.38 7.75 -13.13
C TYR A 201 -23.98 7.41 -12.66
N VAL A 202 -22.95 8.09 -13.20
CA VAL A 202 -21.54 7.76 -12.97
C VAL A 202 -20.87 8.84 -12.12
N ALA A 203 -20.28 8.46 -11.00
CA ALA A 203 -19.47 9.36 -10.18
C ALA A 203 -18.16 9.70 -10.94
N LEU A 204 -17.90 10.99 -11.16
CA LEU A 204 -16.67 11.51 -11.77
C LEU A 204 -15.76 12.07 -10.68
N ASN A 205 -14.84 11.24 -10.18
CA ASN A 205 -14.07 11.53 -8.98
C ASN A 205 -13.28 12.84 -9.05
N ARG A 206 -12.58 13.09 -10.17
CA ARG A 206 -11.78 14.31 -10.36
C ARG A 206 -12.59 15.53 -10.80
N ASN A 207 -13.85 15.34 -11.22
CA ASN A 207 -14.74 16.44 -11.63
C ASN A 207 -15.70 16.89 -10.52
N ASN A 208 -15.69 16.21 -9.35
CA ASN A 208 -16.62 16.48 -8.26
C ASN A 208 -18.10 16.52 -8.70
N SER A 209 -18.49 15.57 -9.55
CA SER A 209 -19.81 15.55 -10.17
C SER A 209 -20.31 14.13 -10.45
N VAL A 210 -21.62 14.00 -10.70
CA VAL A 210 -22.25 12.80 -11.26
C VAL A 210 -22.62 13.09 -12.72
N CYS A 211 -22.16 12.22 -13.62
CA CYS A 211 -22.52 12.26 -15.03
C CYS A 211 -23.71 11.35 -15.30
N VAL A 212 -24.73 11.85 -16.03
CA VAL A 212 -25.90 11.08 -16.45
C VAL A 212 -25.71 10.69 -17.90
N VAL A 213 -25.60 9.39 -18.18
CA VAL A 213 -25.30 8.84 -19.50
C VAL A 213 -26.48 8.03 -20.00
N ASN A 214 -26.88 8.29 -21.25
CA ASN A 214 -27.88 7.49 -21.95
C ASN A 214 -27.29 6.13 -22.35
N MET A 215 -27.84 5.03 -21.86
CA MET A 215 -27.32 3.67 -22.05
C MET A 215 -27.25 3.24 -23.52
N LYS A 216 -28.17 3.75 -24.36
CA LYS A 216 -28.30 3.34 -25.74
C LYS A 216 -27.43 4.15 -26.70
N THR A 217 -27.29 5.44 -26.43
CA THR A 217 -26.63 6.39 -27.34
C THR A 217 -25.26 6.83 -26.86
N GLY A 218 -24.95 6.69 -25.57
CA GLY A 218 -23.77 7.27 -24.93
C GLY A 218 -23.86 8.79 -24.75
N ALA A 219 -25.00 9.42 -25.09
CA ALA A 219 -25.17 10.86 -24.91
C ALA A 219 -25.11 11.24 -23.42
N ILE A 220 -24.43 12.32 -23.13
CA ILE A 220 -24.39 12.92 -21.80
C ILE A 220 -25.64 13.79 -21.65
N GLU A 221 -26.58 13.30 -20.84
CA GLU A 221 -27.84 14.00 -20.61
C GLU A 221 -27.68 15.14 -19.58
N ASN A 222 -26.81 14.95 -18.58
CA ASN A 222 -26.53 15.95 -17.55
C ASN A 222 -25.21 15.68 -16.84
N GLN A 223 -24.68 16.70 -16.16
CA GLN A 223 -23.58 16.62 -15.22
C GLN A 223 -23.95 17.41 -13.97
N ILE A 224 -24.07 16.73 -12.82
CA ILE A 224 -24.61 17.25 -11.57
C ILE A 224 -23.46 17.45 -10.60
N PRO A 225 -23.11 18.68 -10.19
CA PRO A 225 -22.11 18.93 -9.16
C PRO A 225 -22.51 18.30 -7.83
N VAL A 226 -21.54 17.67 -7.14
CA VAL A 226 -21.70 17.05 -5.81
C VAL A 226 -20.54 17.44 -4.90
N GLY A 227 -20.32 16.76 -3.78
CA GLY A 227 -19.15 16.99 -2.94
C GLY A 227 -17.84 16.57 -3.59
N VAL A 228 -16.74 16.75 -2.87
CA VAL A 228 -15.38 16.51 -3.39
C VAL A 228 -15.04 15.03 -3.44
N ALA A 229 -14.43 14.59 -4.55
CA ALA A 229 -14.00 13.22 -4.79
C ALA A 229 -15.15 12.19 -4.66
N PRO A 230 -16.21 12.29 -5.48
CA PRO A 230 -17.31 11.32 -5.45
C PRO A 230 -16.82 9.92 -5.82
N TYR A 231 -17.29 8.90 -5.05
CA TYR A 231 -16.79 7.54 -5.15
C TYR A 231 -17.83 6.55 -5.68
N SER A 232 -19.04 6.53 -5.12
CA SER A 232 -20.09 5.58 -5.46
C SER A 232 -21.45 6.25 -5.55
N VAL A 233 -22.36 5.65 -6.33
CA VAL A 233 -23.75 6.10 -6.52
C VAL A 233 -24.69 4.94 -6.23
N ILE A 234 -25.76 5.18 -5.48
CA ILE A 234 -26.89 4.25 -5.31
C ILE A 234 -28.22 4.96 -5.54
N LEU A 235 -29.14 4.29 -6.21
CA LEU A 235 -30.47 4.84 -6.50
C LEU A 235 -31.52 4.39 -5.46
N ASN A 236 -32.39 5.31 -5.07
CA ASN A 236 -33.54 5.02 -4.24
C ASN A 236 -34.75 5.83 -4.73
N LYS A 237 -35.64 5.19 -5.48
CA LYS A 237 -36.82 5.81 -6.12
C LYS A 237 -36.40 6.97 -7.04
N ASP A 238 -36.76 8.20 -6.68
CA ASP A 238 -36.46 9.45 -7.38
C ASP A 238 -35.21 10.18 -6.88
N LYS A 239 -34.42 9.53 -6.01
CA LYS A 239 -33.20 10.07 -5.48
C LYS A 239 -31.98 9.21 -5.83
N ALA A 240 -30.80 9.85 -5.94
CA ALA A 240 -29.53 9.18 -5.87
C ALA A 240 -28.76 9.67 -4.63
N TYR A 241 -28.02 8.75 -4.03
CA TYR A 241 -27.07 9.03 -2.94
C TYR A 241 -25.65 8.83 -3.48
N VAL A 242 -24.78 9.80 -3.23
CA VAL A 242 -23.41 9.83 -3.75
C VAL A 242 -22.43 10.05 -2.61
N THR A 243 -21.52 9.09 -2.38
CA THR A 243 -20.47 9.24 -1.38
C THR A 243 -19.35 10.13 -1.91
N ASN A 244 -18.89 11.10 -1.12
CA ASN A 244 -17.82 12.04 -1.44
C ASN A 244 -16.66 11.84 -0.45
N GLN A 245 -15.57 11.23 -0.90
CA GLN A 245 -14.42 10.89 -0.03
C GLN A 245 -13.75 12.14 0.55
N GLY A 246 -13.68 13.23 -0.23
CA GLY A 246 -13.15 14.53 0.19
C GLY A 246 -14.18 15.42 0.90
N GLY A 247 -15.40 14.92 1.06
CA GLY A 247 -16.47 15.59 1.79
C GLY A 247 -17.09 16.77 1.06
N ARG A 248 -17.49 17.78 1.84
CA ARG A 248 -18.13 18.98 1.32
C ARG A 248 -17.15 19.91 0.58
N ILE A 249 -17.69 20.74 -0.27
CA ILE A 249 -16.93 21.86 -0.85
C ILE A 249 -16.52 22.83 0.27
N PRO A 250 -15.24 23.26 0.35
CA PRO A 250 -14.79 24.21 1.36
C PRO A 250 -15.52 25.56 1.30
N VAL A 251 -15.66 26.19 2.46
CA VAL A 251 -16.20 27.52 2.60
C VAL A 251 -15.15 28.49 3.19
N ALA A 252 -15.44 29.79 3.16
CA ALA A 252 -14.54 30.80 3.72
C ALA A 252 -14.23 30.53 5.20
N GLY A 253 -12.95 30.49 5.54
CA GLY A 253 -12.45 30.20 6.90
C GLY A 253 -11.98 28.75 7.11
N ASP A 254 -12.27 27.83 6.19
CA ASP A 254 -11.70 26.47 6.26
C ASP A 254 -10.20 26.49 6.00
N LYS A 255 -9.46 25.63 6.70
CA LYS A 255 -8.11 25.23 6.29
C LYS A 255 -8.25 24.23 5.15
N THR A 256 -7.50 24.43 4.08
CA THR A 256 -7.62 23.61 2.87
C THR A 256 -6.26 23.23 2.30
N ALA A 257 -6.21 22.07 1.62
CA ALA A 257 -5.12 21.68 0.75
C ALA A 257 -5.67 21.19 -0.58
N LEU A 258 -4.81 21.03 -1.58
CA LEU A 258 -5.21 20.61 -2.92
C LEU A 258 -5.10 19.10 -3.09
N SER A 259 -6.01 18.54 -3.90
CA SER A 259 -5.92 17.19 -4.46
C SER A 259 -6.46 17.21 -5.87
N SER A 260 -5.61 16.97 -6.87
CA SER A 260 -5.97 17.03 -8.30
C SER A 260 -6.78 18.27 -8.68
N GLY A 261 -6.33 19.44 -8.19
CA GLY A 261 -6.99 20.71 -8.47
C GLY A 261 -8.26 21.01 -7.67
N SER A 262 -8.76 20.06 -6.87
CA SER A 262 -9.86 20.30 -5.94
C SER A 262 -9.32 20.76 -4.59
N SER A 263 -9.95 21.77 -4.01
CA SER A 263 -9.70 22.15 -2.62
C SER A 263 -10.43 21.23 -1.66
N LEU A 264 -9.74 20.76 -0.62
CA LEU A 264 -10.26 19.87 0.44
C LEU A 264 -10.19 20.57 1.79
N VAL A 265 -11.14 20.28 2.67
CA VAL A 265 -11.04 20.65 4.08
C VAL A 265 -10.07 19.70 4.77
N ILE A 266 -9.07 20.24 5.44
CA ILE A 266 -8.05 19.50 6.17
C ILE A 266 -8.03 19.83 7.66
N ASP A 267 -7.51 18.91 8.45
CA ASP A 267 -7.11 19.14 9.81
C ASP A 267 -5.78 19.93 9.80
N PRO A 268 -5.69 21.09 10.45
CA PRO A 268 -4.49 21.94 10.40
C PRO A 268 -3.29 21.38 11.15
N GLU A 269 -3.50 20.45 12.10
CA GLU A 269 -2.41 19.85 12.90
C GLU A 269 -1.74 18.68 12.16
N THR A 270 -2.49 18.02 11.27
CA THR A 270 -2.01 16.83 10.55
C THR A 270 -1.88 17.03 9.06
N GLY A 271 -2.62 17.98 8.45
CA GLY A 271 -2.72 18.14 7.00
C GLY A 271 -3.63 17.11 6.31
N ILE A 272 -4.33 16.26 7.06
CA ILE A 272 -5.15 15.17 6.56
C ILE A 272 -6.57 15.65 6.24
N ALA A 273 -7.20 15.09 5.19
CA ALA A 273 -8.59 15.39 4.84
C ALA A 273 -9.53 15.08 6.02
N SER A 274 -10.33 16.07 6.43
CA SER A 274 -11.14 16.03 7.66
C SER A 274 -12.65 16.08 7.43
N SER A 275 -13.13 15.84 6.20
CA SER A 275 -14.54 15.87 5.84
C SER A 275 -14.93 14.64 5.01
N GLY A 276 -16.09 14.07 5.31
CA GLY A 276 -16.77 13.04 4.51
C GLY A 276 -18.25 13.34 4.40
N THR A 277 -18.85 13.23 3.20
CA THR A 277 -20.28 13.53 2.99
C THR A 277 -20.97 12.55 2.05
N VAL A 278 -22.30 12.56 2.09
CA VAL A 278 -23.18 11.94 1.10
C VAL A 278 -24.06 13.00 0.49
N SER A 279 -23.92 13.27 -0.81
CA SER A 279 -24.83 14.15 -1.55
C SER A 279 -26.11 13.40 -1.90
N VAL A 280 -27.26 14.05 -1.69
CA VAL A 280 -28.59 13.57 -2.10
C VAL A 280 -29.04 14.32 -3.34
N VAL A 281 -29.16 13.62 -4.45
CA VAL A 281 -29.55 14.18 -5.75
C VAL A 281 -30.99 13.85 -6.05
N ASP A 282 -31.80 14.86 -6.38
CA ASP A 282 -33.14 14.68 -6.99
C ASP A 282 -32.97 14.32 -8.47
N LEU A 283 -33.48 13.17 -8.89
CA LEU A 283 -33.35 12.63 -10.24
C LEU A 283 -34.36 13.23 -11.25
N ASN A 284 -35.32 14.02 -10.80
CA ASN A 284 -36.25 14.73 -11.67
C ASN A 284 -35.74 16.15 -11.97
N GLU A 285 -35.14 16.78 -10.95
CA GLU A 285 -34.57 18.14 -11.08
C GLU A 285 -33.09 18.15 -11.44
N ASN A 286 -32.44 17.00 -11.38
CA ASN A 286 -31.00 16.82 -11.63
C ASN A 286 -30.12 17.78 -10.80
N LYS A 287 -30.41 17.91 -9.51
CA LYS A 287 -29.68 18.78 -8.59
C LYS A 287 -29.52 18.14 -7.21
N VAL A 288 -28.50 18.55 -6.48
CA VAL A 288 -28.31 18.21 -5.07
C VAL A 288 -29.36 18.94 -4.23
N ILE A 289 -30.10 18.20 -3.42
CA ILE A 289 -31.16 18.74 -2.52
C ILE A 289 -30.73 18.66 -1.05
N SER A 290 -29.72 17.90 -0.71
CA SER A 290 -29.19 17.78 0.65
C SER A 290 -27.74 17.26 0.61
N GLU A 291 -26.92 17.66 1.56
CA GLU A 291 -25.62 17.09 1.85
C GLU A 291 -25.58 16.60 3.28
N ILE A 292 -25.22 15.33 3.48
CA ILE A 292 -25.26 14.65 4.76
C ILE A 292 -23.83 14.42 5.23
N ASN A 293 -23.44 15.00 6.37
CA ASN A 293 -22.13 14.72 6.97
C ASN A 293 -22.09 13.28 7.49
N VAL A 294 -21.02 12.58 7.13
CA VAL A 294 -20.66 11.25 7.60
C VAL A 294 -19.19 11.25 8.09
N GLN A 295 -18.63 10.07 8.37
CA GLN A 295 -17.24 9.98 8.78
C GLN A 295 -16.29 9.93 7.56
N LEU A 296 -14.98 9.81 7.78
CA LEU A 296 -13.95 10.02 6.77
C LEU A 296 -13.90 8.90 5.73
N HIS A 297 -13.65 9.27 4.50
CA HIS A 297 -13.62 8.42 3.31
C HIS A 297 -14.86 7.54 3.17
N PRO A 298 -16.05 8.13 3.00
CA PRO A 298 -17.24 7.36 2.67
C PRO A 298 -17.05 6.69 1.29
N THR A 299 -17.31 5.37 1.24
CA THR A 299 -17.07 4.52 0.06
C THR A 299 -18.35 3.76 -0.35
N ALA A 300 -18.41 2.47 -0.02
CA ALA A 300 -19.53 1.62 -0.36
C ALA A 300 -20.81 1.99 0.42
N MET A 301 -21.94 1.75 -0.23
CA MET A 301 -23.27 1.95 0.35
C MET A 301 -24.13 0.70 0.19
N ALA A 302 -25.00 0.46 1.16
CA ALA A 302 -26.05 -0.55 1.10
C ALA A 302 -27.39 0.04 1.55
N LEU A 303 -28.46 -0.22 0.78
CA LEU A 303 -29.81 0.25 1.07
C LEU A 303 -30.66 -0.93 1.53
N ASN A 304 -31.47 -0.77 2.61
CA ASN A 304 -32.38 -1.82 3.00
C ASN A 304 -33.55 -1.95 1.99
N THR A 305 -34.29 -3.03 2.07
CA THR A 305 -35.35 -3.38 1.12
C THR A 305 -36.46 -2.32 1.08
N GLU A 306 -36.77 -1.72 2.22
CA GLU A 306 -37.79 -0.65 2.35
C GLU A 306 -37.31 0.67 1.74
N GLY A 307 -36.00 0.83 1.55
CA GLY A 307 -35.36 2.05 1.05
C GLY A 307 -35.36 3.19 2.08
N ASP A 308 -35.58 2.92 3.36
CA ASP A 308 -35.63 3.94 4.41
C ASP A 308 -34.34 4.02 5.27
N ARG A 309 -33.40 3.07 5.11
CA ARG A 309 -32.08 3.05 5.77
C ARG A 309 -31.00 2.84 4.76
N LEU A 310 -30.04 3.77 4.72
CA LEU A 310 -28.83 3.69 3.93
C LEU A 310 -27.63 3.55 4.87
N TYR A 311 -26.82 2.51 4.64
CA TYR A 311 -25.58 2.23 5.36
C TYR A 311 -24.41 2.70 4.51
N VAL A 312 -23.45 3.42 5.11
CA VAL A 312 -22.30 4.02 4.42
C VAL A 312 -21.02 3.59 5.12
N ALA A 313 -20.13 2.91 4.42
CA ALA A 313 -18.80 2.54 4.92
C ALA A 313 -17.86 3.75 4.93
N ASN A 314 -17.29 4.09 6.09
CA ASN A 314 -16.32 5.16 6.25
C ASN A 314 -14.94 4.55 6.50
N THR A 315 -14.21 4.33 5.41
CA THR A 315 -13.02 3.47 5.37
C THR A 315 -11.88 4.01 6.24
N ASN A 316 -11.74 5.32 6.36
CA ASN A 316 -10.71 5.99 7.17
C ASN A 316 -11.19 6.38 8.58
N SER A 317 -12.25 5.72 9.08
CA SER A 317 -12.78 5.92 10.44
C SER A 317 -13.24 4.62 11.12
N ASP A 318 -13.13 3.47 10.45
CA ASP A 318 -13.51 2.14 10.96
C ASP A 318 -14.96 2.03 11.43
N VAL A 319 -15.88 2.78 10.80
CA VAL A 319 -17.29 2.81 11.18
C VAL A 319 -18.23 2.82 9.98
N ILE A 320 -19.50 2.49 10.23
CA ILE A 320 -20.59 2.59 9.27
C ILE A 320 -21.56 3.68 9.74
N SER A 321 -21.81 4.69 8.91
CA SER A 321 -22.88 5.67 9.15
C SER A 321 -24.22 5.12 8.68
N VAL A 322 -25.26 5.27 9.49
CA VAL A 322 -26.65 4.91 9.15
C VAL A 322 -27.43 6.18 8.87
N ILE A 323 -27.98 6.29 7.68
CA ILE A 323 -28.74 7.44 7.22
C ILE A 323 -30.24 7.06 7.12
N ASP A 324 -31.13 7.87 7.70
CA ASP A 324 -32.58 7.82 7.43
C ASP A 324 -32.82 8.57 6.12
N THR A 325 -33.25 7.85 5.07
CA THR A 325 -33.45 8.41 3.72
C THR A 325 -34.71 9.28 3.59
N ARG A 326 -35.64 9.20 4.55
CA ARG A 326 -36.84 10.03 4.59
C ARG A 326 -36.53 11.43 5.07
N THR A 327 -35.61 11.53 6.04
CA THR A 327 -35.17 12.80 6.64
C THR A 327 -33.86 13.32 6.08
N ASN A 328 -33.11 12.50 5.32
CA ASN A 328 -31.77 12.75 4.83
C ASN A 328 -30.80 13.13 5.96
N LYS A 329 -30.82 12.40 7.08
CA LYS A 329 -29.97 12.64 8.25
C LYS A 329 -29.22 11.39 8.65
N SER A 330 -27.96 11.53 9.03
CA SER A 330 -27.22 10.50 9.76
C SER A 330 -27.81 10.35 11.16
N ILE A 331 -28.25 9.14 11.48
CA ILE A 331 -28.97 8.85 12.74
C ILE A 331 -28.21 7.96 13.69
N LYS A 332 -27.15 7.26 13.20
CA LYS A 332 -26.38 6.31 13.99
C LYS A 332 -25.02 6.04 13.36
N ILE A 333 -24.06 5.64 14.20
CA ILE A 333 -22.76 5.14 13.80
C ILE A 333 -22.58 3.72 14.37
N LEU A 334 -22.21 2.74 13.53
CA LEU A 334 -21.90 1.38 13.92
C LEU A 334 -20.39 1.17 13.90
N ASN A 335 -19.85 0.62 14.98
CA ASN A 335 -18.42 0.26 15.04
C ASN A 335 -18.20 -1.10 14.39
N CYS A 336 -17.31 -1.21 13.42
CA CYS A 336 -17.03 -2.46 12.69
C CYS A 336 -15.71 -3.13 13.14
N LYS A 337 -14.99 -2.55 14.11
CA LYS A 337 -13.75 -3.12 14.64
C LYS A 337 -14.02 -4.43 15.39
N PRO A 338 -13.09 -5.41 15.34
CA PRO A 338 -13.21 -6.67 16.11
C PRO A 338 -13.41 -6.46 17.61
N TYR A 339 -12.76 -5.45 18.16
CA TYR A 339 -12.96 -4.93 19.51
C TYR A 339 -13.05 -3.40 19.43
N SER A 340 -13.98 -2.82 20.18
CA SER A 340 -14.31 -1.39 20.05
C SER A 340 -13.18 -0.44 20.45
N ASP A 341 -12.27 -0.88 21.30
CA ASP A 341 -11.11 -0.15 21.83
C ASP A 341 -9.85 -0.24 20.97
N LEU A 342 -9.87 -1.03 19.89
CA LEU A 342 -8.75 -1.07 18.95
C LEU A 342 -8.57 0.29 18.24
N PRO A 343 -7.32 0.68 17.93
CA PRO A 343 -7.07 1.86 17.10
C PRO A 343 -7.57 1.65 15.66
N LEU A 344 -7.34 2.62 14.78
CA LEU A 344 -7.67 2.55 13.35
C LEU A 344 -7.01 1.33 12.68
N GLY A 345 -7.64 0.74 11.65
CA GLY A 345 -7.03 -0.30 10.84
C GLY A 345 -7.97 -1.39 10.34
N SER A 346 -9.28 -1.32 10.65
CA SER A 346 -10.26 -2.27 10.10
C SER A 346 -10.60 -2.00 8.64
N ALA A 347 -10.67 -0.74 8.24
CA ALA A 347 -10.91 -0.28 6.87
C ALA A 347 -12.15 -0.94 6.22
N PRO A 348 -13.40 -0.57 6.59
CA PRO A 348 -14.60 -1.10 5.97
C PRO A 348 -14.67 -0.65 4.50
N THR A 349 -14.67 -1.59 3.56
CA THR A 349 -14.52 -1.35 2.12
C THR A 349 -15.76 -1.64 1.29
N ALA A 350 -16.61 -2.60 1.74
CA ALA A 350 -17.82 -3.00 1.06
C ALA A 350 -18.90 -3.46 2.05
N LEU A 351 -20.16 -3.36 1.64
CA LEU A 351 -21.34 -3.67 2.45
C LEU A 351 -22.32 -4.55 1.68
N SER A 352 -22.96 -5.49 2.38
CA SER A 352 -24.11 -6.24 1.86
C SER A 352 -25.08 -6.54 3.02
N LEU A 353 -26.39 -6.51 2.76
CA LEU A 353 -27.40 -6.89 3.73
C LEU A 353 -27.84 -8.35 3.53
N SER A 354 -28.16 -9.03 4.63
CA SER A 354 -28.90 -10.31 4.56
C SER A 354 -30.27 -10.10 3.92
N ARG A 355 -30.88 -11.15 3.37
CA ARG A 355 -32.15 -11.05 2.65
C ARG A 355 -33.34 -10.59 3.54
N ASP A 356 -33.28 -10.93 4.81
CA ASP A 356 -34.23 -10.48 5.82
C ASP A 356 -33.91 -9.10 6.41
N GLY A 357 -32.82 -8.47 5.96
CA GLY A 357 -32.37 -7.15 6.41
C GLY A 357 -31.89 -7.09 7.87
N THR A 358 -31.63 -8.22 8.52
CA THR A 358 -31.26 -8.26 9.95
C THR A 358 -29.74 -8.23 10.18
N ILE A 359 -28.93 -8.70 9.22
CA ILE A 359 -27.47 -8.72 9.31
C ILE A 359 -26.87 -7.83 8.25
N LEU A 360 -25.94 -6.96 8.67
CA LEU A 360 -25.07 -6.22 7.77
C LEU A 360 -23.71 -6.93 7.70
N TYR A 361 -23.37 -7.41 6.51
CA TYR A 361 -22.02 -7.93 6.18
C TYR A 361 -21.13 -6.78 5.80
N ILE A 362 -19.98 -6.63 6.47
CA ILE A 362 -19.03 -5.54 6.29
C ILE A 362 -17.68 -6.14 5.92
N ALA A 363 -17.15 -5.84 4.73
CA ALA A 363 -15.80 -6.23 4.38
C ALA A 363 -14.79 -5.32 5.09
N ASN A 364 -14.11 -5.84 6.09
CA ASN A 364 -13.02 -5.15 6.78
C ASN A 364 -11.69 -5.45 6.08
N GLY A 365 -11.28 -4.56 5.17
CA GLY A 365 -10.08 -4.73 4.35
C GLY A 365 -8.83 -4.99 5.18
N GLY A 366 -8.60 -4.20 6.21
CA GLY A 366 -7.42 -4.35 7.07
C GLY A 366 -7.43 -5.56 7.98
N ASN A 367 -8.63 -6.10 8.28
CA ASN A 367 -8.76 -7.30 9.12
C ASN A 367 -8.77 -8.62 8.33
N ASN A 368 -8.82 -8.57 7.00
CA ASN A 368 -8.94 -9.76 6.13
C ASN A 368 -10.15 -10.62 6.49
N ALA A 369 -11.27 -9.99 6.79
CA ALA A 369 -12.47 -10.65 7.25
C ALA A 369 -13.75 -9.88 6.90
N LEU A 370 -14.88 -10.60 6.84
CA LEU A 370 -16.19 -9.98 6.91
C LEU A 370 -16.61 -9.87 8.38
N ALA A 371 -16.97 -8.67 8.81
CA ALA A 371 -17.64 -8.45 10.09
C ALA A 371 -19.16 -8.57 9.91
N LEU A 372 -19.83 -9.28 10.82
CA LEU A 372 -21.29 -9.49 10.83
C LEU A 372 -21.90 -8.65 11.93
N PHE A 373 -22.65 -7.62 11.55
CA PHE A 373 -23.34 -6.74 12.49
C PHE A 373 -24.84 -7.06 12.52
N ASP A 374 -25.34 -7.49 13.67
CA ASP A 374 -26.75 -7.74 13.91
C ASP A 374 -27.45 -6.40 14.18
N LEU A 375 -28.29 -5.97 13.24
CA LEU A 375 -28.97 -4.67 13.27
C LEU A 375 -30.08 -4.61 14.32
N ASN A 376 -30.62 -5.77 14.74
CA ASN A 376 -31.64 -5.87 15.79
C ASN A 376 -31.01 -5.82 17.18
N LYS A 377 -29.88 -6.54 17.37
CA LYS A 377 -29.13 -6.58 18.63
C LYS A 377 -28.20 -5.40 18.80
N ASP A 378 -27.97 -4.63 17.70
CA ASP A 378 -27.06 -3.50 17.70
C ASP A 378 -25.62 -3.85 18.11
N THR A 379 -25.10 -4.95 17.61
CA THR A 379 -23.79 -5.44 17.98
C THR A 379 -23.16 -6.28 16.87
N LEU A 380 -21.83 -6.31 16.86
CA LEU A 380 -21.05 -7.24 16.05
C LEU A 380 -21.20 -8.64 16.65
N THR A 381 -21.67 -9.60 15.85
CA THR A 381 -21.96 -10.98 16.30
C THR A 381 -20.89 -11.97 15.91
N GLY A 382 -20.04 -11.65 14.93
CA GLY A 382 -18.96 -12.53 14.52
C GLY A 382 -18.18 -12.02 13.33
N MET A 383 -17.18 -12.81 12.91
CA MET A 383 -16.34 -12.52 11.76
C MET A 383 -16.13 -13.78 10.92
N ILE A 384 -16.01 -13.60 9.59
CA ILE A 384 -15.69 -14.67 8.64
C ILE A 384 -14.33 -14.33 8.01
N PRO A 385 -13.29 -15.18 8.12
CA PRO A 385 -12.00 -14.91 7.50
C PRO A 385 -12.09 -14.98 5.96
N THR A 386 -11.40 -14.08 5.30
CA THR A 386 -11.35 -13.93 3.83
C THR A 386 -9.93 -14.01 3.30
N GLY A 387 -9.74 -13.81 2.00
CA GLY A 387 -8.44 -13.52 1.41
C GLY A 387 -7.90 -12.15 1.83
N TRP A 388 -6.68 -11.81 1.41
CA TRP A 388 -6.03 -10.58 1.81
C TRP A 388 -6.73 -9.35 1.19
N TYR A 389 -7.21 -8.46 2.05
CA TYR A 389 -7.88 -7.20 1.75
C TYR A 389 -9.19 -7.38 0.95
N PRO A 390 -10.30 -7.86 1.59
CA PRO A 390 -11.60 -7.95 0.94
C PRO A 390 -12.08 -6.56 0.49
N GLY A 391 -12.45 -6.43 -0.79
CA GLY A 391 -12.79 -5.16 -1.44
C GLY A 391 -14.23 -5.06 -1.94
N ALA A 392 -14.89 -6.20 -2.18
CA ALA A 392 -16.27 -6.23 -2.61
C ALA A 392 -17.00 -7.49 -2.10
N ILE A 393 -18.32 -7.39 -1.90
CA ILE A 393 -19.19 -8.46 -1.44
C ILE A 393 -20.42 -8.53 -2.33
N ALA A 394 -20.84 -9.76 -2.71
CA ALA A 394 -22.17 -10.05 -3.18
C ALA A 394 -22.80 -11.17 -2.34
N LEU A 395 -24.09 -11.08 -2.07
CA LEU A 395 -24.90 -12.14 -1.51
C LEU A 395 -25.84 -12.66 -2.60
N ASN A 396 -25.84 -13.99 -2.85
CA ASN A 396 -26.72 -14.57 -3.85
C ASN A 396 -28.20 -14.38 -3.47
N ARG A 397 -29.12 -14.58 -4.44
CA ARG A 397 -30.56 -14.37 -4.25
C ARG A 397 -31.16 -15.30 -3.19
N ALA A 398 -30.61 -16.52 -3.07
CA ALA A 398 -31.06 -17.46 -2.03
C ALA A 398 -30.68 -16.99 -0.61
N GLY A 399 -29.67 -16.13 -0.48
CA GLY A 399 -29.19 -15.62 0.81
C GLY A 399 -28.29 -16.61 1.55
N ASP A 400 -27.84 -17.67 0.89
CA ASP A 400 -27.06 -18.76 1.48
C ASP A 400 -25.58 -18.79 1.08
N GLN A 401 -25.13 -17.91 0.14
CA GLN A 401 -23.75 -17.79 -0.31
C GLN A 401 -23.28 -16.35 -0.43
N LEU A 402 -22.21 -16.04 0.29
CA LEU A 402 -21.44 -14.80 0.15
C LEU A 402 -20.32 -15.01 -0.87
N ILE A 403 -20.12 -14.02 -1.73
CA ILE A 403 -19.03 -13.99 -2.71
C ILE A 403 -18.19 -12.75 -2.43
N VAL A 404 -16.88 -12.94 -2.22
CA VAL A 404 -15.98 -11.87 -1.74
C VAL A 404 -14.79 -11.74 -2.67
N ALA A 405 -14.58 -10.57 -3.26
CA ALA A 405 -13.36 -10.24 -3.97
C ALA A 405 -12.29 -9.76 -3.00
N ASN A 406 -11.10 -10.37 -3.04
CA ASN A 406 -9.98 -10.05 -2.18
C ASN A 406 -8.87 -9.40 -3.01
N ILE A 407 -8.66 -8.10 -2.83
CA ILE A 407 -7.81 -7.26 -3.69
C ILE A 407 -6.37 -7.75 -3.76
N LYS A 408 -5.78 -8.09 -2.61
CA LYS A 408 -4.42 -8.60 -2.50
C LYS A 408 -4.35 -10.15 -2.56
N GLY A 409 -5.47 -10.84 -2.39
CA GLY A 409 -5.58 -12.30 -2.49
C GLY A 409 -4.58 -13.07 -1.64
N VAL A 410 -3.49 -13.52 -2.25
CA VAL A 410 -2.35 -14.17 -1.57
C VAL A 410 -1.02 -13.42 -1.79
N GLY A 411 -1.07 -12.18 -2.30
CA GLY A 411 0.09 -11.32 -2.51
C GLY A 411 0.85 -11.57 -3.82
N GLY A 412 2.12 -11.16 -3.85
CA GLY A 412 3.00 -11.21 -5.01
C GLY A 412 3.50 -12.61 -5.34
N ARG A 413 2.59 -13.56 -5.56
CA ARG A 413 2.87 -15.00 -5.75
C ARG A 413 2.69 -15.49 -7.18
N ASP A 414 2.32 -14.63 -8.12
CA ASP A 414 2.26 -15.01 -9.52
C ASP A 414 3.67 -15.19 -10.08
N LEU A 415 4.11 -16.43 -10.11
CA LEU A 415 5.38 -16.83 -10.71
C LEU A 415 5.20 -16.96 -12.21
N ASN A 416 5.80 -16.06 -12.96
CA ASN A 416 6.06 -16.34 -14.37
C ASN A 416 7.03 -17.53 -14.44
N PRO A 417 6.63 -18.67 -15.08
CA PRO A 417 7.48 -19.85 -15.14
C PRO A 417 8.83 -19.65 -15.84
N GLU A 418 8.99 -18.54 -16.56
CA GLU A 418 10.25 -18.16 -17.21
C GLU A 418 11.20 -17.39 -16.29
N LYS A 419 10.79 -17.00 -15.07
CA LYS A 419 11.58 -16.15 -14.16
C LYS A 419 11.96 -16.90 -12.89
N LYS A 420 13.13 -16.58 -12.36
CA LYS A 420 13.57 -16.94 -11.02
C LYS A 420 13.18 -15.83 -10.04
N GLY A 421 12.67 -16.20 -8.85
CA GLY A 421 12.28 -15.29 -7.78
C GLY A 421 10.89 -14.68 -7.92
N TYR A 422 10.50 -13.94 -6.91
CA TYR A 422 9.23 -13.23 -6.79
C TYR A 422 9.43 -11.75 -7.05
N ASN A 423 8.33 -11.08 -7.45
CA ASN A 423 8.27 -9.65 -7.68
C ASN A 423 7.02 -9.10 -6.98
N SER A 424 7.12 -8.01 -6.26
CA SER A 424 6.01 -7.41 -5.49
C SER A 424 4.79 -7.07 -6.35
N HIS A 425 4.98 -6.75 -7.63
CA HIS A 425 3.93 -6.41 -8.58
C HIS A 425 3.20 -7.63 -9.19
N ASN A 426 3.69 -8.84 -8.99
CA ASN A 426 3.07 -10.06 -9.51
C ASN A 426 2.01 -10.60 -8.55
N HIS A 427 0.89 -9.87 -8.41
CA HIS A 427 -0.20 -10.24 -7.50
C HIS A 427 -1.05 -11.38 -8.03
N LEU A 428 -1.40 -12.29 -7.10
CA LEU A 428 -2.53 -13.20 -7.23
C LEU A 428 -3.67 -12.69 -6.35
N GLY A 429 -4.62 -12.00 -6.97
CA GLY A 429 -5.90 -11.69 -6.37
C GLY A 429 -6.76 -12.94 -6.20
N SER A 430 -7.86 -12.86 -5.47
CA SER A 430 -8.74 -14.01 -5.29
C SER A 430 -10.21 -13.63 -5.19
N VAL A 431 -11.08 -14.61 -5.42
CA VAL A 431 -12.50 -14.53 -5.05
C VAL A 431 -12.87 -15.76 -4.23
N SER A 432 -13.58 -15.54 -3.12
CA SER A 432 -14.02 -16.57 -2.19
C SER A 432 -15.53 -16.75 -2.26
N PHE A 433 -15.98 -18.02 -2.39
CA PHE A 433 -17.39 -18.43 -2.33
C PHE A 433 -17.63 -19.07 -0.96
N ILE A 434 -18.37 -18.39 -0.11
CA ILE A 434 -18.48 -18.71 1.31
C ILE A 434 -19.96 -19.01 1.62
N PRO A 435 -20.34 -20.26 1.96
CA PRO A 435 -21.66 -20.55 2.49
C PRO A 435 -21.92 -19.69 3.73
N VAL A 436 -23.12 -19.10 3.84
CA VAL A 436 -23.50 -18.33 5.03
C VAL A 436 -23.48 -19.27 6.24
N PRO A 437 -22.65 -18.99 7.28
CA PRO A 437 -22.47 -19.91 8.38
C PRO A 437 -23.66 -19.93 9.35
N ASP A 438 -23.92 -21.07 9.95
CA ASP A 438 -24.74 -21.16 11.15
C ASP A 438 -23.96 -20.60 12.37
N ASP A 439 -24.64 -20.45 13.52
CA ASP A 439 -24.07 -19.90 14.76
C ASP A 439 -22.81 -20.66 15.23
N LYS A 440 -22.79 -21.99 15.06
CA LYS A 440 -21.64 -22.81 15.48
C LYS A 440 -20.42 -22.58 14.60
N LEU A 441 -20.64 -22.56 13.29
CA LEU A 441 -19.56 -22.32 12.32
C LEU A 441 -19.09 -20.87 12.41
N LEU A 442 -20.00 -19.90 12.62
CA LEU A 442 -19.64 -18.47 12.81
C LEU A 442 -18.72 -18.28 14.03
N LYS A 443 -18.95 -18.97 15.15
CA LYS A 443 -18.05 -18.94 16.32
C LYS A 443 -16.65 -19.44 15.95
N THR A 444 -16.57 -20.51 15.17
CA THR A 444 -15.29 -21.04 14.70
C THR A 444 -14.59 -20.05 13.77
N TYR A 445 -15.30 -19.49 12.80
CA TYR A 445 -14.77 -18.49 11.89
C TYR A 445 -14.30 -17.24 12.62
N THR A 446 -15.06 -16.77 13.61
CA THR A 446 -14.67 -15.61 14.45
C THR A 446 -13.36 -15.87 15.19
N SER A 447 -13.23 -17.04 15.82
CA SER A 447 -11.97 -17.42 16.50
C SER A 447 -10.79 -17.46 15.51
N ASN A 448 -10.99 -18.03 14.32
CA ASN A 448 -9.95 -18.09 13.29
C ASN A 448 -9.58 -16.68 12.80
N ALA A 449 -10.55 -15.82 12.51
CA ALA A 449 -10.30 -14.45 12.03
C ALA A 449 -9.49 -13.64 13.06
N ILE A 450 -9.87 -13.70 14.35
CA ILE A 450 -9.17 -13.01 15.44
C ILE A 450 -7.74 -13.53 15.60
N ASN A 451 -7.54 -14.86 15.50
CA ASN A 451 -6.22 -15.47 15.56
C ASN A 451 -5.35 -15.09 14.35
N ASN A 452 -5.94 -15.06 13.15
CA ASN A 452 -5.27 -14.66 11.92
C ASN A 452 -4.73 -13.22 11.95
N MET A 453 -5.38 -12.34 12.73
CA MET A 453 -4.94 -10.96 12.99
C MET A 453 -3.89 -10.84 14.10
N ASN A 454 -3.45 -11.92 14.74
CA ASN A 454 -2.56 -11.92 15.92
C ASN A 454 -3.11 -11.12 17.14
N LEU A 455 -4.38 -10.79 17.18
CA LEU A 455 -4.99 -10.00 18.27
C LEU A 455 -4.84 -10.61 19.67
N PRO A 456 -4.95 -11.94 19.90
CA PRO A 456 -4.79 -12.51 21.23
C PRO A 456 -3.41 -12.26 21.87
N LYS A 457 -2.33 -12.25 21.08
CA LYS A 457 -0.96 -11.91 21.53
C LYS A 457 -0.93 -10.49 22.10
N ILE A 458 -1.55 -9.57 21.38
CA ILE A 458 -1.57 -8.15 21.71
C ILE A 458 -2.35 -7.91 22.99
N TYR A 459 -3.55 -8.45 23.09
CA TYR A 459 -4.37 -8.31 24.30
C TYR A 459 -3.67 -8.87 25.55
N ARG A 460 -2.91 -9.94 25.39
CA ARG A 460 -2.06 -10.43 26.50
C ARG A 460 -0.95 -9.44 26.84
N ALA A 461 -0.28 -8.89 25.81
CA ALA A 461 0.79 -7.91 26.04
C ALA A 461 0.28 -6.62 26.69
N MET A 462 -0.88 -6.10 26.26
CA MET A 462 -1.51 -4.90 26.85
C MET A 462 -1.96 -5.09 28.30
N LYS A 463 -2.31 -6.32 28.70
CA LYS A 463 -2.78 -6.66 30.07
C LYS A 463 -1.67 -7.11 31.02
N GLN A 464 -0.42 -7.18 30.56
CA GLN A 464 0.70 -7.53 31.46
C GLN A 464 0.86 -6.42 32.52
N PRO A 465 1.05 -6.80 33.81
CA PRO A 465 1.32 -5.83 34.85
C PRO A 465 2.62 -5.06 34.57
N ALA A 466 2.68 -3.82 35.04
CA ALA A 466 3.91 -3.04 34.98
C ALA A 466 5.05 -3.85 35.60
N GLY A 467 6.17 -3.96 34.89
CA GLY A 467 7.40 -4.54 35.42
C GLY A 467 8.11 -3.63 36.39
N GLU A 468 9.23 -4.10 36.97
CA GLU A 468 10.16 -3.22 37.68
C GLU A 468 10.62 -2.10 36.74
N THR A 469 10.84 -0.89 37.30
CA THR A 469 11.34 0.26 36.53
C THR A 469 12.78 -0.01 36.12
N LYS A 470 12.95 -0.56 34.94
CA LYS A 470 14.25 -0.92 34.34
C LYS A 470 14.51 -0.02 33.13
N ILE A 471 15.78 0.33 32.92
CA ILE A 471 16.24 0.98 31.71
C ILE A 471 16.79 -0.08 30.77
N VAL A 472 16.21 -0.20 29.58
CA VAL A 472 16.53 -1.23 28.56
C VAL A 472 16.67 -0.58 27.18
N PRO A 473 17.32 -1.21 26.19
CA PRO A 473 17.34 -0.65 24.85
C PRO A 473 15.94 -0.46 24.27
N ILE A 474 15.14 -1.54 24.24
CA ILE A 474 13.76 -1.50 23.74
C ILE A 474 12.79 -1.90 24.85
N PRO A 475 12.03 -0.97 25.41
CA PRO A 475 10.98 -1.26 26.37
C PRO A 475 9.90 -2.18 25.79
N THR A 476 9.44 -3.12 26.60
CA THR A 476 8.36 -4.06 26.21
C THR A 476 7.24 -4.13 27.24
N LYS A 477 7.46 -3.56 28.42
CA LYS A 477 6.50 -3.54 29.52
C LYS A 477 6.25 -2.10 29.98
N ALA A 478 5.06 -1.85 30.47
CA ALA A 478 4.71 -0.56 31.06
C ALA A 478 5.69 -0.21 32.20
N GLY A 479 6.17 1.03 32.25
CA GLY A 479 7.11 1.54 33.26
C GLY A 479 8.61 1.35 32.92
N GLU A 480 8.96 0.54 31.93
CA GLU A 480 10.33 0.50 31.41
C GLU A 480 10.66 1.80 30.65
N LYS A 481 11.93 2.19 30.68
CA LYS A 481 12.43 3.35 29.92
C LYS A 481 13.50 2.90 28.95
N SER A 482 13.56 3.55 27.79
CA SER A 482 14.64 3.31 26.84
C SER A 482 15.96 3.96 27.29
N VAL A 483 17.09 3.33 26.92
CA VAL A 483 18.43 3.96 26.95
C VAL A 483 18.55 5.04 25.87
N PHE A 484 17.72 4.96 24.80
CA PHE A 484 17.76 5.88 23.67
C PHE A 484 16.94 7.13 23.96
N LYS A 485 17.50 8.28 23.63
CA LYS A 485 16.84 9.59 23.65
C LYS A 485 16.61 10.13 22.25
N HIS A 486 17.36 9.62 21.28
CA HIS A 486 17.35 10.05 19.89
C HIS A 486 17.17 8.84 18.98
N VAL A 487 16.33 9.00 17.97
CA VAL A 487 16.15 8.05 16.88
C VAL A 487 16.35 8.77 15.56
N LEU A 488 17.21 8.22 14.69
CA LEU A 488 17.32 8.58 13.29
C LEU A 488 16.70 7.45 12.44
N TYR A 489 15.59 7.74 11.78
CA TYR A 489 14.90 6.83 10.88
C TYR A 489 15.20 7.21 9.44
N ILE A 490 15.91 6.36 8.70
CA ILE A 490 16.36 6.62 7.33
C ILE A 490 15.54 5.73 6.39
N ILE A 491 14.84 6.35 5.46
CA ILE A 491 14.09 5.72 4.39
C ILE A 491 14.95 5.76 3.13
N ARG A 492 14.99 4.65 2.39
CA ARG A 492 15.68 4.48 1.10
C ARG A 492 14.70 3.96 0.07
N GLU A 493 15.14 3.86 -1.19
CA GLU A 493 14.24 3.68 -2.34
C GLU A 493 14.50 2.38 -3.12
N ASN A 494 13.49 1.48 -3.05
CA ASN A 494 13.16 0.47 -4.05
C ASN A 494 14.13 -0.70 -4.25
N ARG A 495 14.71 -1.27 -3.18
CA ARG A 495 15.59 -2.45 -3.33
C ARG A 495 15.11 -3.67 -2.54
N THR A 496 15.18 -4.85 -3.20
CA THR A 496 15.00 -6.13 -2.50
C THR A 496 16.25 -6.51 -1.74
N TYR A 497 16.10 -7.38 -0.75
CA TYR A 497 17.25 -7.97 -0.03
C TYR A 497 18.23 -8.65 -0.97
N ASP A 498 17.75 -9.50 -1.90
CA ASP A 498 18.66 -10.21 -2.82
C ASP A 498 19.36 -9.28 -3.80
N GLN A 499 18.76 -8.16 -4.20
CA GLN A 499 19.42 -7.20 -5.09
C GLN A 499 20.68 -6.58 -4.45
N VAL A 500 20.70 -6.42 -3.12
CA VAL A 500 21.80 -5.79 -2.40
C VAL A 500 22.60 -6.81 -1.60
N PHE A 501 21.98 -7.57 -0.72
CA PHE A 501 22.62 -8.50 0.21
C PHE A 501 22.61 -9.97 -0.23
N GLY A 502 22.19 -10.25 -1.47
CA GLY A 502 22.21 -11.61 -2.01
C GLY A 502 23.56 -12.29 -2.00
N ASP A 503 24.68 -11.55 -1.97
CA ASP A 503 26.04 -12.04 -1.91
C ASP A 503 26.61 -12.20 -0.49
N ILE A 504 25.86 -11.85 0.57
CA ILE A 504 26.27 -12.07 1.97
C ILE A 504 26.07 -13.54 2.34
N ALA A 505 27.14 -14.28 2.53
CA ALA A 505 27.13 -15.73 2.76
C ALA A 505 26.43 -16.17 4.06
N LYS A 506 26.39 -15.31 5.10
CA LYS A 506 25.79 -15.64 6.42
C LYS A 506 24.27 -15.53 6.46
N GLY A 507 23.67 -14.73 5.56
CA GLY A 507 22.23 -14.51 5.52
C GLY A 507 21.52 -15.47 4.57
N ASN A 508 20.20 -15.29 4.46
CA ASN A 508 19.37 -16.04 3.53
C ASN A 508 19.31 -15.32 2.15
N GLY A 509 20.46 -15.12 1.49
CA GLY A 509 20.59 -14.45 0.20
C GLY A 509 20.72 -15.40 -0.99
N ASP A 510 20.31 -14.93 -2.19
CA ASP A 510 20.60 -15.58 -3.48
C ASP A 510 21.51 -14.68 -4.33
N SER A 511 22.79 -15.02 -4.36
CA SER A 511 23.81 -14.24 -5.10
C SER A 511 23.56 -14.15 -6.61
N SER A 512 22.76 -15.07 -7.17
CA SER A 512 22.39 -15.03 -8.59
C SER A 512 21.41 -13.89 -8.92
N LEU A 513 20.72 -13.35 -7.92
CA LEU A 513 19.81 -12.19 -8.03
C LEU A 513 20.46 -10.86 -7.59
N CYS A 514 21.66 -10.91 -6.99
CA CYS A 514 22.37 -9.74 -6.48
C CYS A 514 22.81 -8.83 -7.63
N LEU A 515 22.37 -7.57 -7.61
CA LEU A 515 22.77 -6.53 -8.57
C LEU A 515 23.81 -5.60 -7.98
N PHE A 516 23.57 -5.12 -6.77
CA PHE A 516 24.32 -4.07 -6.11
C PHE A 516 25.09 -4.62 -4.90
N GLY A 517 25.84 -5.71 -5.11
CA GLY A 517 26.61 -6.37 -4.07
C GLY A 517 27.72 -5.52 -3.47
N LYS A 518 28.56 -6.11 -2.64
CA LYS A 518 29.61 -5.45 -1.83
C LYS A 518 30.47 -4.43 -2.58
N THR A 519 30.71 -4.61 -3.87
CA THR A 519 31.49 -3.64 -4.68
C THR A 519 30.74 -2.33 -4.90
N VAL A 520 29.42 -2.36 -4.96
CA VAL A 520 28.56 -1.17 -5.14
C VAL A 520 28.17 -0.56 -3.80
N THR A 521 27.88 -1.42 -2.81
CA THR A 521 27.36 -1.03 -1.49
C THR A 521 28.30 -1.45 -0.35
N PRO A 522 29.58 -1.00 -0.33
CA PRO A 522 30.54 -1.42 0.69
C PRO A 522 30.13 -1.01 2.11
N ASN A 523 29.45 0.14 2.29
CA ASN A 523 29.02 0.62 3.60
C ASN A 523 27.82 -0.16 4.13
N ALA A 524 26.78 -0.38 3.32
CA ALA A 524 25.62 -1.18 3.73
C ALA A 524 26.04 -2.62 4.11
N HIS A 525 26.96 -3.24 3.34
CA HIS A 525 27.53 -4.55 3.67
C HIS A 525 28.29 -4.53 4.99
N LYS A 526 29.17 -3.54 5.17
CA LYS A 526 29.95 -3.41 6.40
C LYS A 526 29.03 -3.18 7.61
N LEU A 527 28.00 -2.36 7.48
CA LEU A 527 27.01 -2.12 8.53
C LEU A 527 26.25 -3.42 8.88
N ALA A 528 25.80 -4.17 7.89
CA ALA A 528 25.13 -5.45 8.10
C ALA A 528 26.07 -6.51 8.73
N GLU A 529 27.34 -6.51 8.37
CA GLU A 529 28.35 -7.43 8.90
C GLU A 529 28.82 -7.05 10.32
N GLU A 530 28.96 -5.76 10.62
CA GLU A 530 29.46 -5.26 11.93
C GLU A 530 28.34 -5.19 12.97
N PHE A 531 27.11 -4.82 12.58
CA PHE A 531 25.96 -4.77 13.48
C PHE A 531 25.16 -6.08 13.34
N VAL A 532 23.87 -5.99 13.06
CA VAL A 532 23.00 -7.15 12.88
C VAL A 532 22.54 -7.25 11.44
N LEU A 533 22.73 -8.41 10.81
CA LEU A 533 22.16 -8.70 9.50
C LEU A 533 20.72 -9.15 9.66
N LEU A 534 19.80 -8.41 9.06
CA LEU A 534 18.36 -8.69 9.05
C LEU A 534 18.02 -9.39 7.73
N ASP A 535 17.77 -10.69 7.73
CA ASP A 535 17.56 -11.47 6.50
C ASP A 535 16.11 -11.89 6.27
N ASN A 536 15.18 -11.43 7.15
CA ASN A 536 13.75 -11.75 7.10
C ASN A 536 12.89 -10.50 7.35
N THR A 537 13.21 -9.38 6.65
CA THR A 537 12.50 -8.09 6.78
C THR A 537 11.81 -7.75 5.47
N TYR A 538 10.60 -7.15 5.57
CA TYR A 538 9.71 -6.93 4.43
C TYR A 538 9.09 -5.53 4.40
N CYS A 539 8.90 -4.99 3.20
CA CYS A 539 8.01 -3.85 2.98
C CYS A 539 6.55 -4.32 2.98
N ASN A 540 5.66 -3.52 3.53
CA ASN A 540 4.21 -3.76 3.46
C ASN A 540 3.62 -3.24 2.15
N GLY A 541 4.21 -2.17 1.61
CA GLY A 541 3.91 -1.57 0.33
C GLY A 541 4.39 -2.38 -0.88
N VAL A 542 4.06 -1.92 -2.06
CA VAL A 542 4.45 -2.51 -3.35
C VAL A 542 5.06 -1.49 -4.30
N ASN A 543 4.82 -0.20 -4.08
CA ASN A 543 5.39 0.95 -4.77
C ASN A 543 5.47 2.13 -3.80
N SER A 544 6.11 3.23 -4.17
CA SER A 544 6.32 4.36 -3.27
C SER A 544 5.01 5.04 -2.84
N ALA A 545 3.95 4.96 -3.68
CA ALA A 545 2.62 5.50 -3.34
C ALA A 545 2.01 4.87 -2.07
N ASP A 546 2.27 3.60 -1.78
CA ASP A 546 1.86 2.97 -0.53
C ASP A 546 3.04 2.71 0.44
N GLY A 547 4.26 2.68 -0.06
CA GLY A 547 5.48 2.45 0.73
C GLY A 547 5.70 3.51 1.80
N HIS A 548 5.66 4.79 1.42
CA HIS A 548 5.82 5.92 2.36
C HIS A 548 4.71 5.97 3.41
N GLN A 549 3.44 5.65 3.07
CA GLN A 549 2.39 5.55 4.10
C GLN A 549 2.68 4.42 5.10
N TRP A 550 3.19 3.27 4.63
CA TRP A 550 3.57 2.19 5.53
C TRP A 550 4.78 2.53 6.41
N THR A 551 5.75 3.33 5.91
CA THR A 551 6.91 3.76 6.71
C THR A 551 6.54 4.83 7.73
N ASP A 552 5.56 5.70 7.44
CA ASP A 552 5.33 6.92 8.22
C ASP A 552 4.04 6.88 9.04
N GLU A 553 3.00 6.20 8.54
CA GLU A 553 1.70 6.08 9.18
C GLU A 553 1.43 4.67 9.73
N GLY A 554 2.23 3.68 9.31
CA GLY A 554 2.05 2.27 9.67
C GLY A 554 0.85 1.60 9.01
N LEU A 555 0.19 2.26 8.06
CA LEU A 555 -0.86 1.68 7.22
C LEU A 555 -1.03 2.47 5.91
N ALA A 556 -1.48 1.79 4.86
CA ALA A 556 -2.03 2.45 3.68
C ALA A 556 -3.56 2.46 3.76
N THR A 557 -4.17 3.61 3.50
CA THR A 557 -5.64 3.75 3.55
C THR A 557 -6.33 2.94 2.46
N GLY A 558 -7.62 2.67 2.62
CA GLY A 558 -8.41 2.02 1.57
C GLY A 558 -8.44 2.78 0.25
N TYR A 559 -8.18 4.08 0.27
CA TYR A 559 -8.01 4.93 -0.91
C TYR A 559 -6.78 4.49 -1.72
N ILE A 560 -5.65 4.27 -1.07
CA ILE A 560 -4.40 3.82 -1.71
C ILE A 560 -4.44 2.32 -2.05
N GLU A 561 -4.91 1.48 -1.14
CA GLU A 561 -4.94 0.03 -1.34
C GLU A 561 -5.77 -0.41 -2.56
N ARG A 562 -6.81 0.35 -2.91
CA ARG A 562 -7.65 0.08 -4.08
C ARG A 562 -7.08 0.61 -5.39
N SER A 563 -6.23 1.62 -5.35
CA SER A 563 -5.75 2.35 -6.53
C SER A 563 -4.40 1.88 -7.06
N TYR A 564 -3.94 0.73 -6.65
CA TYR A 564 -2.64 0.15 -6.98
C TYR A 564 -2.07 0.56 -8.34
N GLY A 565 -0.87 1.14 -8.35
CA GLY A 565 -0.14 1.55 -9.56
C GLY A 565 -0.75 2.71 -10.33
N GLY A 566 -1.85 3.30 -9.85
CA GLY A 566 -2.53 4.41 -10.49
C GLY A 566 -3.35 5.17 -9.46
N PHE A 567 -2.69 6.00 -8.65
CA PHE A 567 -3.35 6.84 -7.66
C PHE A 567 -4.52 7.63 -8.27
N ILE A 568 -5.59 7.74 -7.49
CA ILE A 568 -6.89 8.26 -7.98
C ILE A 568 -6.79 9.74 -8.34
N ARG A 569 -6.07 10.54 -7.56
CA ARG A 569 -5.96 11.99 -7.70
C ARG A 569 -4.50 12.45 -7.78
N SER A 570 -4.04 13.32 -6.90
CA SER A 570 -2.63 13.72 -6.81
C SER A 570 -1.75 12.58 -6.34
N TYR A 571 -0.46 12.72 -6.50
CA TYR A 571 0.49 11.71 -6.03
C TYR A 571 0.58 11.75 -4.50
N PRO A 572 0.50 10.61 -3.82
CA PRO A 572 0.27 10.60 -2.37
C PRO A 572 1.55 10.66 -1.52
N CYS A 573 2.74 10.82 -2.10
CA CYS A 573 3.98 10.92 -1.33
C CYS A 573 4.83 12.13 -1.72
N CYS A 574 6.02 12.19 -1.19
CA CYS A 574 7.19 12.93 -1.67
C CYS A 574 7.06 14.47 -1.69
N GLY A 575 5.88 15.03 -1.52
CA GLY A 575 5.61 16.47 -1.41
C GLY A 575 4.38 16.80 -0.57
N GLY A 576 3.62 15.79 -0.16
CA GLY A 576 2.38 15.99 0.61
C GLY A 576 1.17 16.38 -0.24
N GLU A 577 1.10 15.95 -1.50
CA GLU A 577 0.21 16.49 -2.52
C GLU A 577 -1.21 15.90 -2.53
N ASP A 578 -1.51 14.86 -1.74
CA ASP A 578 -2.84 14.27 -1.68
C ASP A 578 -3.35 14.00 -0.25
N PRO A 579 -3.98 14.98 0.40
CA PRO A 579 -4.53 14.83 1.75
C PRO A 579 -5.53 13.69 1.93
N LEU A 580 -6.12 13.18 0.82
CA LEU A 580 -7.01 12.01 0.84
C LEU A 580 -6.25 10.69 1.01
N ALA A 581 -4.96 10.65 0.75
CA ALA A 581 -4.19 9.43 0.86
C ALA A 581 -3.93 9.03 2.31
N TYR A 582 -3.90 10.02 3.23
CA TYR A 582 -3.35 9.86 4.57
C TYR A 582 -4.34 9.29 5.57
N ALA A 583 -3.81 8.50 6.50
CA ALA A 583 -4.59 7.85 7.53
C ALA A 583 -5.04 8.85 8.62
N SER A 584 -6.29 8.75 9.07
CA SER A 584 -6.81 9.59 10.14
C SER A 584 -6.11 9.39 11.50
N SER A 585 -5.30 8.35 11.64
CA SER A 585 -4.41 8.15 12.80
C SER A 585 -3.21 9.10 12.82
N GLY A 586 -2.89 9.74 11.69
CA GLY A 586 -1.73 10.61 11.53
C GLY A 586 -0.43 9.86 11.30
N PHE A 587 0.62 10.63 11.12
CA PHE A 587 1.99 10.20 10.90
C PHE A 587 2.74 10.03 12.23
N ILE A 588 3.85 9.30 12.20
CA ILE A 588 4.71 9.09 13.37
C ILE A 588 5.18 10.42 13.96
N TRP A 589 5.46 11.45 13.17
CA TRP A 589 5.84 12.77 13.67
C TRP A 589 4.68 13.50 14.37
N ASN A 590 3.42 13.30 13.96
CA ASN A 590 2.27 13.82 14.69
C ASN A 590 2.19 13.17 16.09
N ASN A 591 2.41 11.85 16.18
CA ASN A 591 2.43 11.11 17.45
C ASN A 591 3.57 11.63 18.36
N VAL A 592 4.77 11.82 17.81
CA VAL A 592 5.94 12.40 18.52
C VAL A 592 5.63 13.80 19.07
N LEU A 593 5.14 14.70 18.22
CA LEU A 593 4.86 16.11 18.59
C LEU A 593 3.74 16.21 19.62
N LYS A 594 2.68 15.41 19.50
CA LYS A 594 1.56 15.34 20.45
C LYS A 594 2.01 14.93 21.85
N HIS A 595 3.12 14.23 21.97
CA HIS A 595 3.71 13.81 23.24
C HIS A 595 4.87 14.69 23.71
N ASN A 596 4.96 15.93 23.18
CA ASN A 596 5.96 16.96 23.55
C ASN A 596 7.42 16.51 23.31
N LEU A 597 7.66 15.68 22.33
CA LEU A 597 9.00 15.33 21.87
C LEU A 597 9.39 16.23 20.69
N THR A 598 10.69 16.41 20.50
CA THR A 598 11.22 17.25 19.42
C THR A 598 11.41 16.44 18.15
N PHE A 599 11.16 17.07 16.99
CA PHE A 599 11.17 16.46 15.68
C PHE A 599 12.00 17.27 14.67
N ARG A 600 12.65 16.58 13.72
CA ARG A 600 13.35 17.19 12.59
C ARG A 600 13.19 16.33 11.35
N ASP A 601 12.87 16.95 10.23
CA ASP A 601 12.66 16.32 8.94
C ASP A 601 13.85 16.63 8.01
N TYR A 602 14.39 15.56 7.43
CA TYR A 602 15.45 15.56 6.44
C TYR A 602 14.96 14.90 5.14
N GLY A 603 13.96 15.51 4.50
CA GLY A 603 13.59 15.18 3.14
C GLY A 603 12.35 14.31 2.93
N GLU A 604 11.73 13.78 4.00
CA GLU A 604 10.48 13.03 3.88
C GLU A 604 9.30 13.98 3.65
N PHE A 605 8.48 13.72 2.63
CA PHE A 605 7.44 14.65 2.14
C PHE A 605 7.96 16.06 1.79
N VAL A 606 9.19 16.15 1.31
CA VAL A 606 9.88 17.40 1.01
C VAL A 606 10.28 17.49 -0.45
N GLN A 607 9.84 18.54 -1.11
CA GLN A 607 10.25 18.92 -2.47
C GLN A 607 11.40 19.93 -2.45
N ALA A 608 12.10 20.07 -3.59
CA ALA A 608 13.18 21.03 -3.77
C ALA A 608 12.75 22.26 -4.56
N LYS A 609 13.14 23.45 -4.07
CA LYS A 609 13.28 24.65 -4.90
C LYS A 609 14.75 24.86 -5.21
N ILE A 610 15.12 24.75 -6.49
CA ILE A 610 16.50 24.80 -6.97
C ILE A 610 16.69 26.05 -7.85
N ASP A 611 17.75 26.80 -7.63
CA ASP A 611 18.11 28.00 -8.42
C ASP A 611 19.61 27.94 -8.79
N PRO A 612 19.95 27.88 -10.11
CA PRO A 612 19.05 27.80 -11.28
C PRO A 612 18.33 26.44 -11.36
N ASP A 613 17.17 26.43 -12.03
CA ASP A 613 16.35 25.21 -12.24
C ASP A 613 16.88 24.30 -13.37
N ASN A 614 16.28 23.09 -13.51
CA ASN A 614 16.55 22.13 -14.60
C ASN A 614 18.00 21.65 -14.73
N LEU A 615 18.73 21.62 -13.63
CA LEU A 615 20.12 21.15 -13.58
C LEU A 615 20.21 19.61 -13.65
N SER A 616 21.29 19.13 -14.28
CA SER A 616 21.66 17.72 -14.30
C SER A 616 22.30 17.29 -12.95
N TRP A 617 22.34 15.97 -12.72
CA TRP A 617 23.07 15.42 -11.59
C TRP A 617 24.56 15.84 -11.59
N GLU A 618 25.21 15.86 -12.78
CA GLU A 618 26.62 16.25 -12.92
C GLU A 618 26.88 17.70 -12.51
N GLU A 619 25.95 18.62 -12.81
CA GLU A 619 26.05 20.03 -12.40
C GLU A 619 25.96 20.19 -10.88
N HIS A 620 24.99 19.53 -10.23
CA HIS A 620 24.88 19.51 -8.76
C HIS A 620 26.15 18.88 -8.11
N TYR A 621 26.62 17.76 -8.63
CA TYR A 621 27.79 17.08 -8.12
C TYR A 621 29.05 17.96 -8.24
N ASN A 622 29.27 18.61 -9.38
CA ASN A 622 30.41 19.50 -9.60
C ASN A 622 30.36 20.75 -8.73
N ASP A 623 29.20 21.35 -8.55
CA ASP A 623 29.01 22.48 -7.65
C ASP A 623 29.39 22.09 -6.21
N PHE A 624 28.89 20.95 -5.75
CA PHE A 624 29.14 20.43 -4.40
C PHE A 624 30.62 20.06 -4.19
N ILE A 625 31.22 19.27 -5.08
CA ILE A 625 32.62 18.81 -4.92
C ILE A 625 33.62 19.96 -5.02
N ASN A 626 33.39 20.90 -5.95
CA ASN A 626 34.26 22.05 -6.14
C ASN A 626 33.94 23.21 -5.18
N LYS A 627 32.89 23.08 -4.36
CA LYS A 627 32.44 24.07 -3.37
C LYS A 627 32.21 25.45 -4.00
N THR A 628 31.59 25.49 -5.18
CA THR A 628 31.40 26.76 -5.90
C THR A 628 30.21 27.54 -5.39
N ASP A 629 29.26 26.87 -4.68
CA ASP A 629 28.07 27.43 -4.04
C ASP A 629 27.19 28.28 -4.98
N LYS A 630 27.16 27.90 -6.25
CA LYS A 630 26.38 28.55 -7.29
C LYS A 630 24.94 28.07 -7.32
N ILE A 631 24.70 26.84 -6.89
CA ILE A 631 23.37 26.24 -6.86
C ILE A 631 22.78 26.43 -5.48
N LYS A 632 21.57 27.00 -5.42
CA LYS A 632 20.82 27.17 -4.18
C LYS A 632 19.70 26.16 -4.12
N ILE A 633 19.72 25.31 -3.09
CA ILE A 633 18.70 24.29 -2.86
C ILE A 633 17.95 24.67 -1.58
N ARG A 634 16.61 24.63 -1.64
CA ARG A 634 15.74 24.92 -0.49
C ARG A 634 14.65 23.88 -0.39
N ALA A 635 14.40 23.40 0.83
CA ALA A 635 13.32 22.50 1.16
C ALA A 635 11.97 23.22 1.20
N THR A 636 10.93 22.57 0.70
CA THR A 636 9.53 23.00 0.76
C THR A 636 8.62 21.79 0.84
N THR A 637 7.39 21.95 1.33
CA THR A 637 6.39 20.85 1.42
C THR A 637 4.98 21.42 1.25
N GLU A 638 4.08 20.61 0.71
CA GLU A 638 2.64 20.89 0.67
C GLU A 638 1.95 20.56 2.00
N LEU A 639 2.58 19.74 2.87
CA LEU A 639 2.13 19.52 4.24
C LEU A 639 2.57 20.70 5.14
N GLU A 640 1.77 21.78 5.16
CA GLU A 640 2.13 23.03 5.88
C GLU A 640 2.60 22.78 7.32
N MET A 641 2.06 21.76 8.00
CA MET A 641 2.43 21.43 9.38
C MET A 641 3.88 20.98 9.51
N LEU A 642 4.51 20.43 8.47
CA LEU A 642 5.92 20.03 8.48
C LEU A 642 6.89 21.21 8.31
N GLN A 643 6.44 22.31 7.71
CA GLN A 643 7.30 23.46 7.33
C GLN A 643 8.22 23.94 8.46
N PRO A 644 7.80 24.03 9.75
CA PRO A 644 8.68 24.44 10.85
C PRO A 644 9.80 23.46 11.17
N TYR A 645 9.67 22.21 10.76
CA TYR A 645 10.56 21.11 11.14
C TYR A 645 11.53 20.71 10.02
N LEU A 646 11.42 21.28 8.81
CA LEU A 646 12.28 20.95 7.70
C LEU A 646 13.73 21.41 7.92
N SER A 647 14.70 20.56 7.58
CA SER A 647 16.06 21.01 7.34
C SER A 647 16.08 21.89 6.08
N PRO A 648 16.56 23.15 6.15
CA PRO A 648 16.27 24.14 5.11
C PRO A 648 16.87 23.82 3.74
N ASN A 649 17.94 23.03 3.69
CA ASN A 649 18.65 22.69 2.45
C ASN A 649 18.68 21.18 2.16
N PHE A 650 18.11 20.38 3.06
CA PHE A 650 17.98 18.94 2.82
C PHE A 650 16.65 18.65 2.13
N VAL A 651 16.70 18.02 0.98
CA VAL A 651 15.52 17.75 0.14
C VAL A 651 15.40 16.25 -0.13
N GLY A 652 14.16 15.75 -0.28
CA GLY A 652 13.91 14.39 -0.72
C GLY A 652 14.22 14.27 -2.21
N PHE A 653 13.29 14.63 -3.06
CA PHE A 653 13.48 14.67 -4.51
C PHE A 653 13.87 16.08 -4.99
N PRO A 654 14.50 16.24 -6.18
CA PRO A 654 14.74 15.21 -7.20
C PRO A 654 16.06 14.43 -7.00
N GLU A 655 16.16 13.26 -7.66
CA GLU A 655 17.37 12.43 -7.72
C GLU A 655 18.57 13.10 -8.42
N THR A 656 18.38 14.26 -9.06
CA THR A 656 19.49 15.06 -9.59
C THR A 656 20.36 15.66 -8.49
N VAL A 657 19.87 15.73 -7.25
CA VAL A 657 20.67 16.13 -6.09
C VAL A 657 21.40 14.90 -5.54
N PRO A 658 22.76 14.89 -5.42
CA PRO A 658 23.50 13.75 -4.89
C PRO A 658 23.19 13.46 -3.41
N ASP A 659 23.13 12.19 -2.98
CA ASP A 659 22.94 11.83 -1.58
C ASP A 659 24.12 12.23 -0.69
N ILE A 660 25.34 12.28 -1.22
CA ILE A 660 26.49 12.83 -0.49
C ILE A 660 26.32 14.34 -0.16
N TYR A 661 25.56 15.09 -0.97
CA TYR A 661 25.17 16.46 -0.62
C TYR A 661 24.21 16.45 0.57
N ARG A 662 23.18 15.57 0.54
CA ARG A 662 22.21 15.37 1.63
C ARG A 662 22.92 14.99 2.94
N ALA A 663 23.84 14.03 2.89
CA ALA A 663 24.67 13.64 4.04
C ALA A 663 25.48 14.83 4.61
N ASN A 664 26.05 15.66 3.74
CA ASN A 664 26.81 16.84 4.19
C ASN A 664 25.92 17.88 4.89
N GLU A 665 24.70 18.11 4.41
CA GLU A 665 23.75 19.04 5.07
C GLU A 665 23.34 18.51 6.45
N PHE A 666 23.01 17.21 6.58
CA PHE A 666 22.77 16.59 7.90
C PHE A 666 23.97 16.71 8.84
N ILE A 667 25.20 16.42 8.37
CA ILE A 667 26.41 16.48 9.17
C ILE A 667 26.69 17.93 9.66
N LYS A 668 26.37 18.94 8.85
CA LYS A 668 26.47 20.35 9.27
C LYS A 668 25.52 20.66 10.43
N GLU A 669 24.26 20.22 10.32
CA GLU A 669 23.29 20.41 11.41
C GLU A 669 23.66 19.61 12.65
N LEU A 670 24.10 18.35 12.52
CA LEU A 670 24.58 17.54 13.65
C LEU A 670 25.71 18.25 14.42
N LYS A 671 26.68 18.84 13.72
CA LYS A 671 27.77 19.63 14.34
C LYS A 671 27.24 20.91 15.02
N ALA A 672 26.16 21.51 14.52
CA ALA A 672 25.53 22.63 15.18
C ALA A 672 24.84 22.17 16.48
N TYR A 673 24.10 21.06 16.45
CA TYR A 673 23.49 20.46 17.65
C TYR A 673 24.54 20.03 18.69
N GLU A 674 25.73 19.57 18.28
CA GLU A 674 26.80 19.27 19.24
C GLU A 674 27.23 20.50 20.05
N LYS A 675 27.12 21.71 19.49
CA LYS A 675 27.44 22.98 20.19
C LYS A 675 26.29 23.41 21.11
N THR A 676 25.04 23.32 20.67
CA THR A 676 23.86 23.76 21.44
C THR A 676 23.40 22.72 22.47
N GLY A 677 23.56 21.46 22.21
CA GLY A 677 23.07 20.36 23.06
C GLY A 677 21.65 19.87 22.75
N ASP A 678 21.02 20.39 21.70
CA ASP A 678 19.58 20.26 21.44
C ASP A 678 19.24 19.29 20.27
N LEU A 679 19.92 18.15 20.16
CA LEU A 679 19.60 17.15 19.12
C LEU A 679 18.14 16.72 19.27
N PRO A 680 17.33 16.72 18.19
CA PRO A 680 15.94 16.27 18.24
C PRO A 680 15.78 14.83 18.74
N ASN A 681 14.65 14.54 19.41
CA ASN A 681 14.34 13.18 19.83
C ASN A 681 14.13 12.27 18.61
N PHE A 682 13.29 12.69 17.67
CA PHE A 682 13.01 11.95 16.44
C PHE A 682 13.48 12.73 15.21
N MET A 683 14.20 12.04 14.36
CA MET A 683 14.65 12.53 13.06
C MET A 683 14.27 11.54 11.99
N ILE A 684 13.59 11.99 10.94
CA ILE A 684 13.29 11.20 9.76
C ILE A 684 14.11 11.70 8.58
N MET A 685 14.53 10.80 7.71
CA MET A 685 15.42 11.13 6.60
C MET A 685 15.11 10.29 5.38
N LEU A 686 15.04 10.93 4.19
CA LEU A 686 14.94 10.26 2.90
C LEU A 686 16.28 10.35 2.16
N LEU A 687 16.80 9.20 1.71
CA LEU A 687 17.95 9.10 0.80
C LEU A 687 17.50 8.39 -0.49
N PRO A 688 17.08 9.12 -1.55
CA PRO A 688 16.34 8.52 -2.66
C PRO A 688 17.20 7.99 -3.81
N ASN A 689 18.52 8.24 -3.87
CA ASN A 689 19.27 7.99 -5.10
C ASN A 689 19.48 6.52 -5.47
N ASP A 690 19.24 5.58 -4.56
CA ASP A 690 19.24 4.16 -4.91
C ASP A 690 18.01 3.72 -5.73
N HIS A 691 16.94 4.55 -5.84
CA HIS A 691 15.86 4.40 -6.81
C HIS A 691 16.40 4.29 -8.25
N THR A 692 17.35 5.11 -8.60
CA THR A 692 18.02 5.21 -9.91
C THR A 692 17.13 5.70 -11.06
N ALA A 693 17.68 6.52 -11.92
CA ALA A 693 17.02 7.00 -13.15
C ALA A 693 17.27 6.05 -14.36
N GLY A 694 17.50 4.76 -14.11
CA GLY A 694 17.79 3.79 -15.14
C GLY A 694 19.02 4.15 -15.98
N THR A 695 18.92 4.10 -17.30
CA THR A 695 20.04 4.44 -18.21
C THR A 695 19.84 5.79 -18.91
N ASN A 696 19.18 6.74 -18.27
CA ASN A 696 19.01 8.12 -18.74
C ASN A 696 20.38 8.83 -18.78
N GLU A 697 20.77 9.38 -19.93
CA GLU A 697 22.10 10.00 -20.16
C GLU A 697 22.37 11.26 -19.33
N LYS A 698 21.35 11.85 -18.67
CA LYS A 698 21.47 12.99 -17.76
C LYS A 698 21.87 12.59 -16.33
N TYR A 699 21.87 11.28 -16.04
CA TYR A 699 22.13 10.72 -14.72
C TYR A 699 23.32 9.78 -14.75
N PRO A 700 23.95 9.53 -13.60
CA PRO A 700 24.95 8.46 -13.45
C PRO A 700 24.35 7.09 -13.76
N THR A 701 25.22 6.12 -13.97
CA THR A 701 24.79 4.72 -14.10
C THR A 701 24.05 4.25 -12.84
N PRO A 702 23.13 3.28 -12.94
CA PRO A 702 22.42 2.78 -11.76
C PRO A 702 23.35 2.36 -10.61
N ARG A 703 24.49 1.74 -10.92
CA ARG A 703 25.46 1.35 -9.88
C ARG A 703 26.16 2.56 -9.24
N ALA A 704 26.35 3.66 -9.96
CA ALA A 704 26.95 4.86 -9.41
C ALA A 704 25.94 5.63 -8.52
N MET A 705 24.65 5.66 -8.88
CA MET A 705 23.61 6.25 -8.05
C MET A 705 23.42 5.45 -6.73
N VAL A 706 23.42 4.12 -6.79
CA VAL A 706 23.38 3.28 -5.58
C VAL A 706 24.66 3.44 -4.74
N ALA A 707 25.82 3.64 -5.36
CA ALA A 707 27.08 3.90 -4.64
C ALA A 707 27.12 5.27 -3.98
N ASP A 708 26.47 6.30 -4.56
CA ASP A 708 26.28 7.62 -3.95
C ASP A 708 25.43 7.52 -2.68
N ASN A 709 24.29 6.81 -2.75
CA ASN A 709 23.42 6.54 -1.62
C ASN A 709 24.16 5.74 -0.51
N ASP A 710 24.90 4.68 -0.87
CA ASP A 710 25.68 3.87 0.09
C ASP A 710 26.77 4.68 0.80
N LEU A 711 27.48 5.55 0.08
CA LEU A 711 28.49 6.43 0.67
C LEU A 711 27.88 7.44 1.62
N ALA A 712 26.75 8.04 1.23
CA ALA A 712 25.99 8.97 2.07
C ALA A 712 25.54 8.31 3.38
N LEU A 713 24.95 7.12 3.31
CA LEU A 713 24.59 6.31 4.48
C LEU A 713 25.79 6.07 5.40
N GLY A 714 26.92 5.63 4.82
CA GLY A 714 28.16 5.42 5.57
C GLY A 714 28.67 6.66 6.29
N GLN A 715 28.66 7.82 5.63
CA GLN A 715 29.07 9.11 6.20
C GLN A 715 28.15 9.58 7.33
N ILE A 716 26.85 9.40 7.19
CA ILE A 716 25.84 9.74 8.22
C ILE A 716 26.07 8.88 9.47
N VAL A 717 26.19 7.57 9.32
CA VAL A 717 26.42 6.66 10.45
C VAL A 717 27.78 6.94 11.12
N GLU A 718 28.80 7.22 10.33
CA GLU A 718 30.12 7.63 10.87
C GLU A 718 30.00 8.90 11.73
N ALA A 719 29.32 9.93 11.21
CA ALA A 719 29.16 11.20 11.91
C ALA A 719 28.38 11.03 13.23
N VAL A 720 27.25 10.31 13.20
CA VAL A 720 26.45 10.03 14.39
C VAL A 720 27.23 9.21 15.41
N SER A 721 27.92 8.13 14.96
CA SER A 721 28.65 7.24 15.85
C SER A 721 29.88 7.90 16.50
N LYS A 722 30.42 8.97 15.90
CA LYS A 722 31.53 9.77 16.46
C LYS A 722 31.05 10.96 17.29
N SER A 723 29.73 11.26 17.27
CA SER A 723 29.16 12.38 18.03
C SER A 723 28.99 12.07 19.51
N LYS A 724 28.83 13.12 20.32
CA LYS A 724 28.52 12.98 21.75
C LYS A 724 27.20 12.26 22.01
N TYR A 725 26.29 12.20 21.03
CA TYR A 725 24.95 11.60 21.14
C TYR A 725 24.94 10.07 20.89
N TRP A 726 26.05 9.49 20.43
CA TRP A 726 26.10 8.07 20.07
C TRP A 726 25.56 7.12 21.13
N LYS A 727 25.87 7.40 22.40
CA LYS A 727 25.48 6.54 23.53
C LYS A 727 23.96 6.41 23.71
N GLU A 728 23.19 7.36 23.20
CA GLU A 728 21.75 7.49 23.42
C GLU A 728 20.98 7.54 22.10
N THR A 729 21.61 7.12 20.97
CA THR A 729 21.02 7.17 19.62
C THR A 729 20.86 5.77 19.03
N ALA A 730 19.68 5.50 18.48
CA ALA A 730 19.41 4.39 17.59
C ALA A 730 19.18 4.87 16.15
N ILE A 731 19.71 4.14 15.17
CA ILE A 731 19.49 4.41 13.75
C ILE A 731 18.79 3.20 13.15
N PHE A 732 17.66 3.42 12.48
CA PHE A 732 16.94 2.43 11.70
C PHE A 732 16.98 2.83 10.24
N VAL A 733 17.22 1.87 9.36
CA VAL A 733 17.22 2.07 7.90
C VAL A 733 16.31 1.03 7.27
N ILE A 734 15.47 1.43 6.33
CA ILE A 734 14.62 0.54 5.55
C ILE A 734 14.32 1.17 4.19
N GLU A 735 14.01 0.35 3.20
CA GLU A 735 13.43 0.82 1.94
C GLU A 735 11.92 1.09 2.12
N ASP A 736 11.36 2.06 1.40
CA ASP A 736 9.92 2.34 1.37
C ASP A 736 9.15 1.17 0.74
N ASP A 737 9.64 0.68 -0.39
CA ASP A 737 9.16 -0.53 -1.06
C ASP A 737 10.32 -1.31 -1.71
N ALA A 738 10.03 -2.46 -2.29
CA ALA A 738 10.99 -3.25 -3.06
C ALA A 738 10.75 -3.16 -4.57
N GLN A 739 9.77 -2.37 -4.98
CA GLN A 739 9.32 -2.16 -6.35
C GLN A 739 9.29 -3.47 -7.19
N ALA A 740 9.92 -3.46 -8.35
CA ALA A 740 9.93 -4.59 -9.27
C ALA A 740 11.20 -5.47 -9.16
N GLY A 741 11.96 -5.35 -8.08
CA GLY A 741 13.13 -6.18 -7.82
C GLY A 741 12.77 -7.65 -7.63
N LEU A 742 13.70 -8.55 -7.99
CA LEU A 742 13.52 -9.99 -7.76
C LEU A 742 14.12 -10.39 -6.40
N ASP A 743 13.38 -11.23 -5.67
CA ASP A 743 13.85 -11.86 -4.45
C ASP A 743 13.41 -13.33 -4.40
N HIS A 744 14.26 -14.23 -3.90
CA HIS A 744 13.97 -15.66 -3.94
C HIS A 744 12.97 -16.13 -2.87
N VAL A 745 12.70 -15.30 -1.84
CA VAL A 745 11.73 -15.59 -0.77
C VAL A 745 10.39 -14.95 -1.06
N ASP A 746 10.39 -13.63 -1.26
CA ASP A 746 9.21 -12.83 -1.59
C ASP A 746 9.64 -11.49 -2.18
N GLY A 747 8.90 -10.99 -3.16
CA GLY A 747 9.20 -9.71 -3.82
C GLY A 747 9.12 -8.47 -2.92
N ARG A 748 8.63 -8.59 -1.69
CA ARG A 748 8.61 -7.52 -0.67
C ARG A 748 9.77 -7.60 0.31
N ARG A 749 10.60 -8.67 0.27
CA ARG A 749 11.73 -8.77 1.19
C ARG A 749 12.77 -7.70 0.83
N THR A 750 13.17 -6.90 1.83
CA THR A 750 13.93 -5.69 1.59
C THR A 750 15.17 -5.56 2.47
N VAL A 751 15.98 -4.55 2.18
CA VAL A 751 17.16 -4.15 2.96
C VAL A 751 16.70 -3.39 4.19
N ALA A 752 17.13 -3.83 5.36
CA ALA A 752 16.93 -3.07 6.60
C ALA A 752 18.19 -3.15 7.47
N LEU A 753 18.45 -2.10 8.22
CA LEU A 753 19.57 -2.02 9.15
C LEU A 753 19.12 -1.49 10.51
N CYS A 754 19.71 -2.03 11.57
CA CYS A 754 19.52 -1.59 12.94
C CYS A 754 20.91 -1.31 13.54
N ILE A 755 21.17 -0.04 13.86
CA ILE A 755 22.52 0.45 14.16
C ILE A 755 22.47 1.26 15.45
N SER A 756 23.20 0.81 16.49
CA SER A 756 23.34 1.51 17.76
C SER A 756 24.48 0.91 18.57
N PRO A 757 24.94 1.54 19.66
CA PRO A 757 25.85 0.88 20.60
C PRO A 757 25.28 -0.39 21.22
N TYR A 758 23.98 -0.51 21.30
CA TYR A 758 23.27 -1.64 21.93
C TYR A 758 22.83 -2.71 20.93
N THR A 759 23.17 -2.59 19.65
CA THR A 759 22.86 -3.61 18.66
C THR A 759 23.76 -4.83 18.86
N ARG A 760 23.22 -6.03 18.70
CA ARG A 760 23.98 -7.29 18.73
C ARG A 760 24.91 -7.34 17.54
N ARG A 761 26.20 -7.22 17.82
CA ARG A 761 27.26 -7.20 16.79
C ARG A 761 27.46 -8.58 16.15
N HIS A 762 27.75 -8.59 14.83
CA HIS A 762 28.15 -9.76 14.04
C HIS A 762 27.18 -10.94 14.06
N THR A 763 25.88 -10.66 14.27
CA THR A 763 24.82 -11.67 14.33
C THR A 763 23.92 -11.60 13.10
N VAL A 764 23.21 -12.70 12.84
CA VAL A 764 22.09 -12.75 11.90
C VAL A 764 20.81 -12.86 12.71
N GLU A 765 19.86 -12.02 12.45
CA GLU A 765 18.54 -12.04 13.07
C GLU A 765 17.48 -12.30 12.00
N SER A 766 16.80 -13.44 12.14
CA SER A 766 15.81 -13.96 11.18
C SER A 766 14.38 -13.89 11.71
N THR A 767 14.12 -13.11 12.76
CA THR A 767 12.75 -12.75 13.13
C THR A 767 12.10 -12.00 11.97
N MET A 768 10.83 -12.31 11.72
CA MET A 768 10.06 -11.59 10.69
C MET A 768 9.78 -10.17 11.19
N TYR A 769 10.36 -9.20 10.47
CA TYR A 769 10.13 -7.78 10.68
C TYR A 769 9.53 -7.14 9.44
N ASN A 770 8.92 -5.97 9.63
CA ASN A 770 8.41 -5.12 8.56
C ASN A 770 8.53 -3.64 8.95
N GLN A 771 8.04 -2.73 8.13
CA GLN A 771 8.05 -1.28 8.42
C GLN A 771 7.39 -0.95 9.76
N ASN A 772 6.26 -1.60 10.07
CA ASN A 772 5.56 -1.43 11.35
C ASN A 772 6.38 -1.92 12.55
N SER A 773 7.29 -2.89 12.36
CA SER A 773 8.21 -3.32 13.43
C SER A 773 9.15 -2.20 13.84
N ILE A 774 9.61 -1.39 12.88
CA ILE A 774 10.43 -0.20 13.15
C ILE A 774 9.59 0.86 13.84
N LEU A 775 8.41 1.20 13.32
CA LEU A 775 7.50 2.17 13.95
C LEU A 775 7.16 1.77 15.39
N ARG A 776 6.78 0.50 15.60
CA ARG A 776 6.50 -0.03 16.94
C ARG A 776 7.71 0.09 17.86
N THR A 777 8.90 -0.14 17.36
CA THR A 777 10.15 0.00 18.12
C THR A 777 10.40 1.47 18.50
N ILE A 778 10.17 2.41 17.60
CA ILE A 778 10.27 3.85 17.84
C ILE A 778 9.25 4.30 18.91
N GLU A 779 8.01 3.85 18.78
CA GLU A 779 6.95 4.12 19.76
C GLU A 779 7.34 3.63 21.17
N LEU A 780 7.86 2.42 21.27
CA LEU A 780 8.30 1.86 22.54
C LEU A 780 9.51 2.62 23.12
N ILE A 781 10.46 3.02 22.29
CA ILE A 781 11.61 3.83 22.72
C ILE A 781 11.13 5.12 23.41
N PHE A 782 10.15 5.79 22.82
CA PHE A 782 9.65 7.08 23.31
C PHE A 782 8.45 6.95 24.25
N GLY A 783 7.93 5.76 24.49
CA GLY A 783 6.73 5.54 25.31
C GLY A 783 5.44 6.03 24.67
N LEU A 784 5.37 6.06 23.33
CA LEU A 784 4.21 6.48 22.55
C LEU A 784 3.17 5.36 22.44
N PRO A 785 1.88 5.67 22.35
CA PRO A 785 0.85 4.70 21.98
C PRO A 785 1.00 4.30 20.51
N PRO A 786 0.53 3.10 20.11
CA PRO A 786 0.45 2.73 18.71
C PRO A 786 -0.56 3.63 17.97
N MET A 787 -0.25 3.94 16.70
CA MET A 787 -1.10 4.77 15.85
C MET A 787 -2.29 3.98 15.31
N ASN A 788 -2.09 2.71 14.98
CA ASN A 788 -3.11 1.88 14.34
C ASN A 788 -2.99 0.39 14.71
N GLN A 789 -3.83 -0.47 14.11
CA GLN A 789 -3.83 -1.91 14.41
C GLN A 789 -2.56 -2.61 13.92
N PHE A 790 -1.91 -2.13 12.84
CA PHE A 790 -0.77 -2.81 12.24
C PHE A 790 0.53 -2.59 13.01
N ASP A 791 0.80 -1.38 13.50
CA ASP A 791 1.94 -1.13 14.40
C ASP A 791 1.72 -1.78 15.78
N LEU A 792 0.46 -1.78 16.26
CA LEU A 792 0.07 -2.46 17.50
C LEU A 792 0.41 -3.96 17.47
N VAL A 793 0.17 -4.67 16.33
CA VAL A 793 0.43 -6.11 16.18
C VAL A 793 1.88 -6.43 15.80
N ALA A 794 2.64 -5.46 15.33
CA ALA A 794 3.99 -5.67 14.82
C ALA A 794 4.94 -6.18 15.92
N THR A 795 5.83 -7.09 15.53
CA THR A 795 6.88 -7.58 16.41
C THR A 795 7.95 -6.51 16.58
N PRO A 796 8.18 -5.97 17.78
CA PRO A 796 9.25 -4.98 18.01
C PRO A 796 10.64 -5.61 17.79
N MET A 797 11.61 -4.80 17.42
CA MET A 797 12.96 -5.26 17.06
C MET A 797 13.86 -5.56 18.28
N GLN A 798 13.30 -5.92 19.43
CA GLN A 798 14.04 -6.18 20.66
C GLN A 798 15.14 -7.25 20.52
N ASN A 799 14.95 -8.25 19.64
CA ASN A 799 15.94 -9.30 19.40
C ASN A 799 17.22 -8.78 18.73
N CYS A 800 17.18 -7.61 18.13
CA CYS A 800 18.37 -6.95 17.56
C CYS A 800 19.30 -6.34 18.63
N PHE A 801 18.87 -6.22 19.89
CA PHE A 801 19.55 -5.46 20.91
C PHE A 801 20.09 -6.32 22.05
N THR A 802 21.03 -5.74 22.79
CA THR A 802 21.66 -6.32 23.99
C THR A 802 21.79 -5.24 25.07
N ASP A 803 21.83 -5.65 26.33
CA ASP A 803 22.12 -4.77 27.48
C ASP A 803 23.62 -4.49 27.70
N LYS A 804 24.48 -5.03 26.84
CA LYS A 804 25.94 -4.85 26.87
C LYS A 804 26.37 -3.99 25.68
N PRO A 805 26.46 -2.63 25.83
CA PRO A 805 26.78 -1.77 24.71
C PRO A 805 28.23 -1.87 24.27
N ASP A 806 28.44 -1.73 22.96
CA ASP A 806 29.72 -1.48 22.33
C ASP A 806 29.72 -0.07 21.70
N PHE A 807 30.43 0.86 22.33
CA PHE A 807 30.48 2.26 21.90
C PHE A 807 31.50 2.53 20.80
N THR A 808 32.14 1.50 20.24
CA THR A 808 33.10 1.65 19.13
C THR A 808 32.39 2.36 17.96
N PRO A 809 32.94 3.52 17.49
CA PRO A 809 32.30 4.24 16.41
C PRO A 809 32.52 3.52 15.06
N TYR A 810 31.57 3.69 14.16
CA TYR A 810 31.68 3.22 12.77
C TYR A 810 32.65 4.12 12.00
N SER A 811 33.32 3.53 11.01
CA SER A 811 34.12 4.25 10.02
C SER A 811 33.66 3.91 8.61
N ALA A 812 33.24 4.95 7.89
CA ALA A 812 32.76 4.82 6.52
C ALA A 812 33.87 4.32 5.58
N LEU A 813 33.46 3.50 4.62
CA LEU A 813 34.32 3.05 3.52
C LEU A 813 34.17 4.02 2.33
N ALA A 814 35.27 4.24 1.62
CA ALA A 814 35.22 4.95 0.35
C ALA A 814 34.42 4.11 -0.69
N ASN A 815 33.69 4.80 -1.56
CA ASN A 815 33.03 4.18 -2.71
C ASN A 815 34.08 3.52 -3.65
N LEU A 816 33.73 2.37 -4.18
CA LEU A 816 34.57 1.64 -5.17
C LEU A 816 34.11 1.93 -6.61
N ILE A 817 32.89 2.41 -6.79
CA ILE A 817 32.34 2.86 -8.08
C ILE A 817 32.48 4.39 -8.14
N PRO A 818 33.02 4.99 -9.20
CA PRO A 818 33.04 6.44 -9.36
C PRO A 818 31.62 7.01 -9.36
N LEU A 819 31.34 7.97 -8.48
CA LEU A 819 29.97 8.53 -8.35
C LEU A 819 29.52 9.26 -9.63
N ASN A 820 30.47 9.85 -10.35
CA ASN A 820 30.25 10.54 -11.62
C ASN A 820 30.42 9.61 -12.86
N GLU A 821 30.23 8.33 -12.69
CA GLU A 821 30.12 7.40 -13.83
C GLU A 821 28.79 7.61 -14.53
N MET A 822 28.78 8.51 -15.53
CA MET A 822 27.56 8.89 -16.25
C MET A 822 27.12 7.79 -17.23
N ASN A 823 25.81 7.70 -17.46
CA ASN A 823 25.26 6.89 -18.54
C ASN A 823 25.75 7.42 -19.90
N PRO A 824 26.12 6.53 -20.83
CA PRO A 824 26.63 6.96 -22.13
C PRO A 824 25.52 7.59 -22.99
N LYS A 825 25.86 8.60 -23.78
CA LYS A 825 24.93 9.23 -24.73
C LYS A 825 24.39 8.20 -25.72
N ILE A 826 23.07 8.15 -25.89
CA ILE A 826 22.39 7.18 -26.78
C ILE A 826 22.94 7.20 -28.20
N ALA A 827 23.40 8.36 -28.68
CA ALA A 827 24.01 8.51 -29.99
C ALA A 827 25.31 7.72 -30.15
N THR A 828 26.08 7.50 -29.08
CA THR A 828 27.42 6.87 -29.09
C THR A 828 27.39 5.34 -28.95
N ILE A 829 26.28 4.76 -28.51
CA ILE A 829 26.14 3.33 -28.22
C ILE A 829 25.42 2.56 -29.34
N LYS A 830 25.61 1.23 -29.40
CA LYS A 830 25.11 0.33 -30.44
C LYS A 830 24.51 -0.96 -29.84
N GLY A 831 23.87 -1.77 -30.67
CA GLY A 831 23.39 -3.11 -30.33
C GLY A 831 22.39 -3.14 -29.17
N LYS A 832 22.52 -4.14 -28.29
CA LYS A 832 21.63 -4.36 -27.13
C LYS A 832 21.70 -3.20 -26.12
N GLN A 833 22.87 -2.57 -25.96
CA GLN A 833 23.00 -1.40 -25.09
C GLN A 833 22.09 -0.27 -25.55
N LYS A 834 22.13 0.04 -26.86
CA LYS A 834 21.25 1.07 -27.44
C LYS A 834 19.76 0.69 -27.35
N TYR A 835 19.43 -0.58 -27.49
CA TYR A 835 18.06 -1.05 -27.31
C TYR A 835 17.55 -0.76 -25.89
N TRP A 836 18.29 -1.20 -24.87
CA TRP A 836 17.87 -0.99 -23.47
C TRP A 836 17.90 0.48 -23.05
N ALA A 837 18.82 1.29 -23.55
CA ALA A 837 18.82 2.73 -23.32
C ALA A 837 17.58 3.41 -23.92
N LYS A 838 17.16 2.99 -25.10
CA LYS A 838 15.90 3.48 -25.70
C LYS A 838 14.66 3.01 -24.94
N GLU A 839 14.67 1.77 -24.45
CA GLU A 839 13.57 1.29 -23.58
C GLU A 839 13.51 2.08 -22.26
N SER A 840 14.66 2.39 -21.66
CA SER A 840 14.74 3.22 -20.46
C SER A 840 14.13 4.61 -20.65
N MET A 841 14.39 5.23 -21.81
CA MET A 841 13.81 6.57 -22.13
C MET A 841 12.29 6.55 -22.41
N LYS A 842 11.68 5.38 -22.57
CA LYS A 842 10.23 5.22 -22.69
C LYS A 842 9.54 4.99 -21.36
N VAL A 843 10.29 4.57 -20.35
CA VAL A 843 9.76 4.37 -19.01
C VAL A 843 9.47 5.74 -18.43
N PRO A 844 8.23 6.02 -17.99
CA PRO A 844 7.85 7.33 -17.46
C PRO A 844 8.36 7.47 -16.01
N LEU A 845 9.68 7.61 -15.85
CA LEU A 845 10.32 7.83 -14.55
C LEU A 845 10.07 9.25 -14.01
N ASP A 846 9.68 10.19 -14.90
CA ASP A 846 9.27 11.55 -14.49
C ASP A 846 7.82 11.56 -13.96
N ASP A 847 7.10 10.44 -14.06
CA ASP A 847 5.71 10.28 -13.59
C ASP A 847 5.70 9.07 -12.65
N VAL A 848 5.60 9.34 -11.40
CA VAL A 848 5.87 8.41 -10.28
C VAL A 848 4.97 7.18 -10.36
N ASP A 849 5.53 6.00 -10.10
CA ASP A 849 4.89 4.68 -10.11
C ASP A 849 4.26 4.22 -11.44
N LEU A 850 4.40 4.97 -12.52
CA LEU A 850 3.90 4.55 -13.84
C LEU A 850 4.89 3.66 -14.62
N ALA A 851 6.10 3.49 -14.13
CA ALA A 851 7.09 2.62 -14.75
C ALA A 851 6.61 1.16 -14.77
N ASP A 852 6.62 0.50 -15.96
CA ASP A 852 6.43 -0.95 -16.01
C ASP A 852 7.59 -1.63 -15.29
N GLY A 853 7.34 -2.09 -14.06
CA GLY A 853 8.34 -2.72 -13.21
C GLY A 853 9.05 -3.91 -13.86
N LYS A 854 8.41 -4.63 -14.78
CA LYS A 854 9.05 -5.73 -15.51
C LYS A 854 10.09 -5.23 -16.50
N ILE A 855 9.81 -4.12 -17.18
CA ILE A 855 10.75 -3.49 -18.12
C ILE A 855 11.86 -2.83 -17.33
N PHE A 856 11.54 -2.08 -16.29
CA PHE A 856 12.53 -1.36 -15.48
C PHE A 856 13.52 -2.32 -14.78
N SER A 857 13.06 -3.40 -14.18
CA SER A 857 13.90 -4.44 -13.59
C SER A 857 14.87 -5.07 -14.61
N ARG A 858 14.44 -5.24 -15.88
CA ARG A 858 15.32 -5.73 -16.95
C ARG A 858 16.36 -4.69 -17.39
N ILE A 859 15.97 -3.41 -17.44
CA ILE A 859 16.88 -2.30 -17.75
C ILE A 859 18.01 -2.28 -16.71
N LEU A 860 17.65 -2.30 -15.41
CA LEU A 860 18.63 -2.34 -14.33
C LEU A 860 19.52 -3.58 -14.42
N TRP A 861 18.93 -4.76 -14.64
CA TRP A 861 19.70 -6.00 -14.78
C TRP A 861 20.75 -5.91 -15.87
N HIS A 862 20.36 -5.54 -17.08
CA HIS A 862 21.27 -5.48 -18.21
C HIS A 862 22.29 -4.35 -18.11
N SER A 863 21.95 -3.23 -17.48
CA SER A 863 22.88 -2.14 -17.26
C SER A 863 23.98 -2.49 -16.25
N VAL A 864 23.68 -3.32 -15.25
CA VAL A 864 24.61 -3.68 -14.17
C VAL A 864 25.37 -4.98 -14.47
N LYS A 865 24.66 -6.04 -14.91
CA LYS A 865 25.27 -7.36 -15.19
C LYS A 865 25.90 -7.45 -16.56
N GLY A 866 25.57 -6.50 -17.46
CA GLY A 866 26.00 -6.52 -18.87
C GLY A 866 24.89 -6.89 -19.82
N TYR A 867 24.90 -6.26 -20.99
CA TYR A 867 23.81 -6.33 -21.98
C TYR A 867 23.66 -7.70 -22.64
N ASP A 868 24.64 -8.56 -22.57
CA ASP A 868 24.60 -9.94 -23.04
C ASP A 868 24.28 -10.96 -21.94
N PHE A 869 24.33 -10.53 -20.69
CA PHE A 869 24.03 -11.42 -19.57
C PHE A 869 22.49 -11.71 -19.51
N PRO A 870 22.08 -12.98 -19.45
CA PRO A 870 20.66 -13.32 -19.48
C PRO A 870 19.94 -12.82 -18.21
N TYR A 871 18.70 -12.36 -18.39
CA TYR A 871 17.83 -12.08 -17.25
C TYR A 871 17.47 -13.39 -16.54
N PRO A 872 17.35 -13.43 -15.20
CA PRO A 872 17.11 -14.66 -14.45
C PRO A 872 15.89 -15.44 -14.97
N LYS A 873 16.11 -16.74 -15.18
CA LYS A 873 15.06 -17.72 -15.53
C LYS A 873 14.93 -18.73 -14.39
N LYS A 874 13.75 -19.34 -14.25
CA LYS A 874 13.53 -20.44 -13.30
C LYS A 874 14.44 -21.63 -13.60
#